data_6c20fea463caf7fc665295844e1fa512
#
_entry.id   6c20fea463caf7fc665295844e1fa512
#
_cell.length_a   1.000
_cell.length_b   1.000
_cell.length_c   1.000
_cell.angle_alpha   90.00
_cell.angle_beta   90.00
_cell.angle_gamma   90.00
#
_symmetry.space_group_name_H-M   'P 1'
#
loop_
_entity.id
_entity.type
_entity.pdbx_description
1 polymer ?
#
loop_
_entity_poly.entity_id
_entity_poly.type
_entity_poly.pdbx_seq_one_letter_code
_entity_poly.pdbx_strand_id
1 'polypeptide(L)'
;MPWYRSKAIVGALALAGTIAAPVRASSQSATILITVEDSQAAALPDAVISDSAGRILGRTNASGTASIPCAVPCKIRVAAPGFGEQDVLATNGTTLHLEPAAGSEQVTVTAYRTPLSSMESPVTTRLLSQTALNTTAAITLDEKMRQLPGVQLYRRSTSLAANPSSQGISLRGLGSTAASRTLITEDDVPMNDPFAGWIRWQEQPELSIKSVELVRGGASDLYGSSAIGGVINIIPARPTSDFAEFKSSYGSEETYDESLRLQARRGPWGVLAAGGVLGTDGYIQEAPWQRGPVDIASNVHSKNGLALAEHDRGSLRLLAHISGFNDARSNGTPDQTNGSRLWRYAAGADWQGPHSGTLVARLYGSTEHFRQVFSSITNTPTSAIPDCSYRCGESPTRFSLTPENEYGAVAHWSQPVGAGLLFVAGADTHDVRVWDREQTFGSSAALTLLRDNQRDSGLYGEAMWLHRQWTVTASARIDWFRNFNSSLGQWNGIEWTSVVNQPTQFSQQVFDPRMGVSRTFLTHWAVSASGFRAFRAPSPNELYRTTQVGNMLTKPNFNLLSERATGWETGLASEWRWGSVRSSYFLTQVNRPIAALTLDPSSSPILLMRENLGQIESRGVALDFELAPRHWLAADGGYQYAHATVTRGRQDLGNWIPEVARNMATLNLRAFRPRLGTLSLQSRISGRQYDDDANAYLLHGFFRFDAYASHDLGRRIQLFAAGENLFDRDIEVGKTPTTTLAQPRVARAGFLIELGERGR
;
A
#
# COMPACT_ATOMS: atom_id res chain seq x y z
N MET A 1 -11.54 -13.50 74.06
CA MET A 1 -11.34 -13.14 75.52
C MET A 1 -10.28 -12.05 75.57
N PRO A 2 -10.41 -11.02 76.47
CA PRO A 2 -11.58 -10.20 76.83
C PRO A 2 -11.24 -8.71 76.76
N TRP A 3 -12.28 -7.80 76.60
CA TRP A 3 -12.80 -6.84 77.55
C TRP A 3 -11.90 -5.61 77.84
N TYR A 4 -12.38 -4.35 77.92
CA TYR A 4 -13.51 -3.69 78.66
C TYR A 4 -13.65 -2.20 78.19
N ARG A 5 -14.89 -1.71 77.83
CA ARG A 5 -15.77 -0.73 78.54
C ARG A 5 -15.12 0.58 79.01
N SER A 6 -15.62 1.68 78.67
CA SER A 6 -16.79 2.59 78.83
C SER A 6 -16.54 3.69 79.82
N LYS A 7 -16.97 4.91 79.50
CA LYS A 7 -17.96 5.71 80.27
C LYS A 7 -18.18 7.10 79.69
N ALA A 8 -19.43 7.46 79.61
CA ALA A 8 -19.98 8.76 79.36
C ALA A 8 -19.93 9.66 80.63
N ILE A 9 -19.86 10.97 80.46
CA ILE A 9 -20.38 11.94 81.40
C ILE A 9 -21.03 13.08 80.62
N VAL A 10 -22.26 13.43 81.08
CA VAL A 10 -23.18 14.47 80.65
C VAL A 10 -22.79 15.76 81.36
N GLY A 11 -22.96 16.94 80.76
CA GLY A 11 -22.87 18.24 81.39
C GLY A 11 -23.46 19.34 80.51
N ALA A 12 -24.49 20.01 81.05
CA ALA A 12 -25.47 20.84 80.36
C ALA A 12 -25.07 22.32 80.25
N LEU A 13 -25.71 22.95 79.24
CA LEU A 13 -26.19 24.35 79.09
C LEU A 13 -25.27 25.55 79.41
N ALA A 14 -25.08 26.40 78.34
CA ALA A 14 -25.36 27.85 78.44
C ALA A 14 -25.59 28.41 76.99
N LEU A 15 -26.75 29.04 76.80
CA LEU A 15 -27.14 29.82 75.62
C LEU A 15 -26.34 31.15 75.62
N ALA A 16 -25.69 31.44 74.47
CA ALA A 16 -25.41 32.83 74.08
C ALA A 16 -25.54 32.91 72.56
N GLY A 17 -26.59 33.58 72.08
CA GLY A 17 -26.85 33.84 70.71
C GLY A 17 -25.86 34.86 70.12
N THR A 18 -25.16 34.48 69.05
CA THR A 18 -24.51 35.41 68.14
C THR A 18 -24.96 35.08 66.74
N ILE A 19 -25.60 36.08 66.12
CA ILE A 19 -26.01 36.07 64.71
C ILE A 19 -24.73 36.04 63.89
N ALA A 20 -24.36 34.86 63.31
CA ALA A 20 -23.32 34.76 62.31
C ALA A 20 -23.94 34.80 60.90
N ALA A 21 -23.65 35.87 60.18
CA ALA A 21 -23.96 35.96 58.75
C ALA A 21 -23.31 34.76 57.96
N PRO A 22 -23.96 34.22 56.92
CA PRO A 22 -23.37 33.12 56.14
C PRO A 22 -22.17 33.65 55.35
N VAL A 23 -20.98 33.25 55.73
CA VAL A 23 -19.78 33.37 54.87
C VAL A 23 -20.04 32.51 53.67
N ARG A 24 -20.33 33.13 52.54
CA ARG A 24 -20.24 32.46 51.24
C ARG A 24 -18.80 32.00 51.07
N ALA A 25 -18.56 30.72 51.23
CA ALA A 25 -17.33 30.09 50.79
C ALA A 25 -17.26 30.28 49.25
N SER A 26 -16.41 31.17 48.77
CA SER A 26 -16.02 31.23 47.38
C SER A 26 -15.22 29.95 47.11
N SER A 27 -15.81 28.98 46.42
CA SER A 27 -15.08 27.87 45.86
C SER A 27 -14.08 28.47 44.89
N GLN A 28 -12.81 28.54 45.24
CA GLN A 28 -11.73 28.74 44.28
C GLN A 28 -11.83 27.58 43.32
N SER A 29 -12.27 27.83 42.08
CA SER A 29 -12.21 26.88 41.02
C SER A 29 -10.74 26.56 40.76
N ALA A 30 -10.31 25.36 41.12
CA ALA A 30 -8.97 24.88 40.79
C ALA A 30 -8.81 24.89 39.27
N THR A 31 -7.73 25.48 38.80
CA THR A 31 -7.39 25.44 37.37
C THR A 31 -6.54 24.20 37.09
N ILE A 32 -6.94 23.38 36.16
CA ILE A 32 -6.19 22.19 35.76
C ILE A 32 -5.60 22.38 34.35
N LEU A 33 -4.41 21.85 34.14
CA LEU A 33 -3.74 21.80 32.84
C LEU A 33 -4.12 20.51 32.12
N ILE A 34 -4.56 20.62 30.87
CA ILE A 34 -4.91 19.51 30.00
C ILE A 34 -4.03 19.60 28.75
N THR A 35 -3.47 18.47 28.30
CA THR A 35 -2.80 18.34 27.02
C THR A 35 -3.66 17.47 26.10
N VAL A 36 -3.88 17.90 24.86
CA VAL A 36 -4.64 17.15 23.84
C VAL A 36 -3.72 16.89 22.65
N GLU A 37 -3.58 15.64 22.33
CA GLU A 37 -2.71 15.14 21.27
C GLU A 37 -3.51 14.20 20.35
N ASP A 38 -2.99 13.94 19.15
CA ASP A 38 -3.51 12.87 18.32
C ASP A 38 -2.95 11.50 18.74
N SER A 39 -3.35 10.43 18.05
CA SER A 39 -2.85 9.08 18.28
C SER A 39 -1.36 8.89 18.00
N GLN A 40 -0.69 9.91 17.45
CA GLN A 40 0.76 9.94 17.18
C GLN A 40 1.52 10.85 18.15
N ALA A 41 0.86 11.34 19.21
CA ALA A 41 1.37 12.32 20.16
C ALA A 41 1.73 13.69 19.53
N ALA A 42 1.11 14.03 18.40
CA ALA A 42 1.19 15.39 17.86
C ALA A 42 0.17 16.29 18.55
N ALA A 43 0.60 17.47 18.96
CA ALA A 43 -0.24 18.44 19.65
C ALA A 43 -1.45 18.85 18.80
N LEU A 44 -2.65 18.83 19.37
CA LEU A 44 -3.88 19.27 18.72
C LEU A 44 -4.26 20.70 19.16
N PRO A 45 -3.99 21.73 18.35
CA PRO A 45 -4.42 23.09 18.62
C PRO A 45 -5.94 23.24 18.40
N ASP A 46 -6.54 24.24 19.03
CA ASP A 46 -7.96 24.59 18.94
C ASP A 46 -8.95 23.48 19.34
N ALA A 47 -8.48 22.41 20.01
CA ALA A 47 -9.38 21.42 20.59
C ALA A 47 -10.28 22.09 21.66
N VAL A 48 -11.59 21.91 21.53
CA VAL A 48 -12.60 22.46 22.40
C VAL A 48 -12.80 21.57 23.62
N ILE A 49 -12.64 22.13 24.82
CA ILE A 49 -12.89 21.42 26.08
C ILE A 49 -14.17 21.95 26.67
N SER A 50 -15.17 21.11 26.90
CA SER A 50 -16.48 21.47 27.47
C SER A 50 -16.82 20.61 28.68
N ASP A 51 -17.74 21.09 29.53
CA ASP A 51 -18.32 20.32 30.63
C ASP A 51 -19.41 19.36 30.11
N SER A 52 -19.96 18.53 31.00
CA SER A 52 -21.03 17.58 30.66
C SER A 52 -22.36 18.25 30.22
N ALA A 53 -22.50 19.55 30.43
CA ALA A 53 -23.64 20.36 30.00
C ALA A 53 -23.39 21.04 28.63
N GLY A 54 -22.20 20.84 28.03
CA GLY A 54 -21.81 21.42 26.73
C GLY A 54 -21.25 22.84 26.83
N ARG A 55 -21.02 23.38 28.05
CA ARG A 55 -20.42 24.71 28.22
C ARG A 55 -18.91 24.64 27.99
N ILE A 56 -18.39 25.47 27.10
CA ILE A 56 -16.96 25.53 26.77
C ILE A 56 -16.18 26.04 28.00
N LEU A 57 -15.22 25.24 28.45
CA LEU A 57 -14.29 25.55 29.54
C LEU A 57 -12.96 26.13 29.02
N GLY A 58 -12.55 25.80 27.81
CA GLY A 58 -11.32 26.29 27.16
C GLY A 58 -11.07 25.71 25.80
N ARG A 59 -9.98 26.17 25.17
CA ARG A 59 -9.44 25.63 23.93
C ARG A 59 -7.94 25.42 24.06
N THR A 60 -7.39 24.43 23.38
CA THR A 60 -5.95 24.20 23.37
C THR A 60 -5.23 25.24 22.52
N ASN A 61 -4.04 25.58 22.92
CA ASN A 61 -3.11 26.48 22.20
C ASN A 61 -2.32 25.68 21.12
N ALA A 62 -1.35 26.34 20.48
CA ALA A 62 -0.52 25.73 19.44
C ALA A 62 0.31 24.52 19.92
N SER A 63 0.54 24.36 21.23
CA SER A 63 1.20 23.19 21.81
C SER A 63 0.22 22.14 22.34
N GLY A 64 -1.05 22.20 21.95
CA GLY A 64 -2.08 21.25 22.39
C GLY A 64 -2.49 21.39 23.86
N THR A 65 -2.06 22.44 24.60
CA THR A 65 -2.33 22.60 26.01
C THR A 65 -3.44 23.63 26.31
N ALA A 66 -4.24 23.37 27.29
CA ALA A 66 -5.27 24.30 27.81
C ALA A 66 -5.31 24.32 29.35
N SER A 67 -5.47 25.51 29.94
CA SER A 67 -5.79 25.67 31.34
C SER A 67 -7.29 25.90 31.49
N ILE A 68 -7.99 25.01 32.18
CA ILE A 68 -9.45 25.07 32.33
C ILE A 68 -9.85 25.17 33.81
N PRO A 69 -10.87 25.99 34.16
CA PRO A 69 -11.40 26.08 35.54
C PRO A 69 -12.28 24.86 35.79
N CYS A 70 -11.82 23.94 36.66
CA CYS A 70 -12.59 22.76 36.99
C CYS A 70 -12.23 22.16 38.35
N ALA A 71 -13.23 21.67 39.11
CA ALA A 71 -13.02 20.97 40.38
C ALA A 71 -12.60 19.51 40.10
N VAL A 72 -11.50 19.08 40.69
CA VAL A 72 -10.86 17.78 40.46
C VAL A 72 -11.50 16.66 41.29
N PRO A 73 -11.83 15.47 40.72
CA PRO A 73 -11.78 15.08 39.32
C PRO A 73 -12.95 15.69 38.51
N CYS A 74 -12.67 16.12 37.30
CA CYS A 74 -13.56 16.84 36.43
C CYS A 74 -13.98 16.03 35.23
N LYS A 75 -15.28 15.84 35.00
CA LYS A 75 -15.78 15.21 33.79
C LYS A 75 -15.84 16.26 32.68
N ILE A 76 -15.00 16.09 31.67
CA ILE A 76 -14.90 16.96 30.51
C ILE A 76 -15.16 16.18 29.25
N ARG A 77 -15.63 16.87 28.22
CA ARG A 77 -15.70 16.42 26.85
C ARG A 77 -14.70 17.22 26.01
N VAL A 78 -13.86 16.52 25.27
CA VAL A 78 -12.88 17.13 24.38
C VAL A 78 -13.23 16.76 22.94
N ALA A 79 -13.25 17.77 22.06
CA ALA A 79 -13.51 17.65 20.64
C ALA A 79 -12.52 18.49 19.87
N ALA A 80 -11.92 17.93 18.82
CA ALA A 80 -11.08 18.66 17.88
C ALA A 80 -11.59 18.46 16.44
N PRO A 81 -11.40 19.43 15.54
CA PRO A 81 -11.77 19.25 14.13
C PRO A 81 -11.07 18.03 13.55
N GLY A 82 -11.84 17.11 12.96
CA GLY A 82 -11.30 15.88 12.40
C GLY A 82 -11.11 14.71 13.36
N PHE A 83 -11.36 14.90 14.65
CA PHE A 83 -11.21 13.88 15.70
C PHE A 83 -12.53 13.52 16.36
N GLY A 84 -12.60 12.29 16.90
CA GLY A 84 -13.74 11.84 17.69
C GLY A 84 -13.83 12.60 19.02
N GLU A 85 -15.06 12.87 19.49
CA GLU A 85 -15.27 13.45 20.81
C GLU A 85 -14.98 12.40 21.89
N GLN A 86 -14.28 12.78 22.94
CA GLN A 86 -13.96 11.91 24.07
C GLN A 86 -14.43 12.49 25.38
N ASP A 87 -15.18 11.70 26.17
CA ASP A 87 -15.58 12.04 27.56
C ASP A 87 -14.54 11.46 28.53
N VAL A 88 -13.92 12.30 29.32
CA VAL A 88 -12.84 11.94 30.27
C VAL A 88 -13.05 12.51 31.65
N LEU A 89 -12.61 11.79 32.66
CA LEU A 89 -12.42 12.28 34.04
C LEU A 89 -10.98 12.83 34.15
N ALA A 90 -10.86 14.15 34.05
CA ALA A 90 -9.58 14.82 34.01
C ALA A 90 -9.09 15.23 35.40
N THR A 91 -7.79 15.17 35.59
CA THR A 91 -7.02 15.70 36.70
C THR A 91 -5.97 16.67 36.19
N ASN A 92 -5.26 17.37 37.04
CA ASN A 92 -4.20 18.27 36.62
C ASN A 92 -3.07 17.48 35.94
N GLY A 93 -2.67 17.88 34.70
CA GLY A 93 -1.66 17.21 33.90
C GLY A 93 -2.18 16.01 33.07
N THR A 94 -3.50 15.87 32.92
CA THR A 94 -4.08 14.83 32.07
C THR A 94 -3.71 15.08 30.61
N THR A 95 -3.07 14.10 29.98
CA THR A 95 -2.86 14.05 28.50
C THR A 95 -3.95 13.17 27.89
N LEU A 96 -4.56 13.67 26.82
CA LEU A 96 -5.64 13.02 26.08
C LEU A 96 -5.18 12.79 24.66
N HIS A 97 -5.32 11.58 24.17
CA HIS A 97 -5.10 11.24 22.77
C HIS A 97 -6.46 11.09 22.11
N LEU A 98 -6.76 11.98 21.16
CA LEU A 98 -7.98 11.87 20.36
C LEU A 98 -7.73 11.00 19.15
N GLU A 99 -8.63 10.04 18.93
CA GLU A 99 -8.66 9.27 17.69
C GLU A 99 -9.33 10.10 16.59
N PRO A 100 -8.88 10.00 15.32
CA PRO A 100 -9.58 10.59 14.19
C PRO A 100 -11.06 10.17 14.20
N ALA A 101 -11.97 11.09 13.93
CA ALA A 101 -13.39 10.75 13.84
C ALA A 101 -13.60 9.72 12.71
N ALA A 102 -14.41 8.67 12.97
CA ALA A 102 -14.76 7.70 11.94
C ALA A 102 -15.40 8.44 10.74
N GLY A 103 -14.63 8.62 9.67
CA GLY A 103 -15.02 9.38 8.47
C GLY A 103 -14.34 10.74 8.28
N SER A 104 -13.47 11.18 9.18
CA SER A 104 -12.55 12.29 8.94
C SER A 104 -11.17 11.95 9.52
N GLU A 105 -10.52 10.94 8.93
CA GLU A 105 -9.08 10.89 9.08
C GLU A 105 -8.54 12.13 8.39
N GLN A 106 -7.97 13.03 9.13
CA GLN A 106 -7.16 14.10 8.57
C GLN A 106 -5.99 13.38 7.86
N VAL A 107 -6.12 13.20 6.55
CA VAL A 107 -5.12 12.48 5.75
C VAL A 107 -3.87 13.32 5.78
N THR A 108 -2.98 12.99 6.71
CA THR A 108 -1.64 13.52 6.75
C THR A 108 -0.85 12.79 5.68
N VAL A 109 -0.49 13.50 4.62
CA VAL A 109 0.19 12.91 3.47
C VAL A 109 1.68 12.98 3.69
N THR A 110 2.32 11.83 3.87
CA THR A 110 3.79 11.73 3.91
C THR A 110 4.44 11.72 2.51
N ALA A 111 3.63 11.82 1.46
CA ALA A 111 4.06 11.89 0.06
C ALA A 111 5.06 13.00 -0.28
N TYR A 112 5.17 13.99 0.57
CA TYR A 112 6.16 15.07 0.51
C TYR A 112 7.31 14.85 1.49
N ARG A 113 7.46 13.64 2.02
CA ARG A 113 8.38 13.33 3.13
C ARG A 113 8.19 14.26 4.34
N THR A 114 7.02 14.91 4.41
CA THR A 114 6.55 15.80 5.47
C THR A 114 5.02 15.77 5.53
N PRO A 115 4.43 15.82 6.73
CA PRO A 115 2.99 15.75 6.87
C PRO A 115 2.28 17.00 6.32
N LEU A 116 1.36 16.80 5.36
CA LEU A 116 0.44 17.80 4.83
C LEU A 116 -1.00 17.33 4.95
N SER A 117 -1.93 18.25 5.17
CA SER A 117 -3.35 17.92 5.08
C SER A 117 -3.75 17.65 3.62
N SER A 118 -4.77 16.82 3.43
CA SER A 118 -5.30 16.52 2.09
C SER A 118 -5.74 17.77 1.32
N MET A 119 -6.25 18.78 1.99
CA MET A 119 -6.70 20.06 1.40
C MET A 119 -5.54 20.95 0.95
N GLU A 120 -4.42 20.89 1.64
CA GLU A 120 -3.21 21.66 1.32
C GLU A 120 -2.37 21.01 0.24
N SER A 121 -2.53 19.68 0.05
CA SER A 121 -1.76 18.91 -0.92
C SER A 121 -2.12 19.29 -2.36
N PRO A 122 -1.15 19.71 -3.19
CA PRO A 122 -1.37 19.96 -4.62
C PRO A 122 -1.48 18.67 -5.45
N VAL A 123 -1.31 17.48 -4.84
CA VAL A 123 -1.48 16.17 -5.49
C VAL A 123 -2.63 15.39 -4.89
N THR A 124 -3.19 14.48 -5.68
CA THR A 124 -4.26 13.59 -5.23
C THR A 124 -3.69 12.46 -4.37
N THR A 125 -4.11 12.43 -3.13
CA THR A 125 -3.70 11.42 -2.14
C THR A 125 -4.92 10.69 -1.56
N ARG A 126 -4.71 9.47 -1.10
CA ARG A 126 -5.73 8.66 -0.46
C ARG A 126 -5.10 7.83 0.65
N LEU A 127 -5.80 7.70 1.78
CA LEU A 127 -5.39 6.85 2.90
C LEU A 127 -6.38 5.68 3.05
N LEU A 128 -5.87 4.46 3.15
CA LEU A 128 -6.59 3.30 3.67
C LEU A 128 -6.20 3.12 5.13
N SER A 129 -7.13 3.42 6.02
CA SER A 129 -6.94 3.24 7.45
C SER A 129 -6.92 1.78 7.87
N GLN A 130 -6.40 1.50 9.06
CA GLN A 130 -6.46 0.16 9.65
C GLN A 130 -7.90 -0.37 9.72
N THR A 131 -8.86 0.47 10.05
CA THR A 131 -10.27 0.10 10.05
C THR A 131 -10.74 -0.31 8.65
N ALA A 132 -10.42 0.44 7.61
CA ALA A 132 -10.76 0.09 6.24
C ALA A 132 -10.10 -1.22 5.80
N LEU A 133 -8.82 -1.44 6.16
CA LEU A 133 -8.09 -2.68 5.87
C LEU A 133 -8.67 -3.91 6.60
N ASN A 134 -9.15 -3.74 7.83
CA ASN A 134 -9.62 -4.85 8.66
C ASN A 134 -11.12 -5.18 8.47
N THR A 135 -11.90 -4.29 7.88
CA THR A 135 -13.35 -4.47 7.65
C THR A 135 -13.70 -4.73 6.19
N THR A 136 -12.80 -5.39 5.46
CA THR A 136 -12.99 -5.79 4.06
C THR A 136 -13.12 -7.31 3.93
N ALA A 137 -13.86 -7.76 2.92
CA ALA A 137 -13.95 -9.17 2.58
C ALA A 137 -12.63 -9.74 2.04
N ALA A 138 -11.78 -8.90 1.45
CA ALA A 138 -10.52 -9.32 0.85
C ALA A 138 -9.48 -9.78 1.88
N ILE A 139 -8.71 -10.83 1.54
CA ILE A 139 -7.62 -11.35 2.37
C ILE A 139 -6.33 -10.57 2.10
N THR A 140 -5.92 -10.48 0.84
CA THR A 140 -4.61 -9.96 0.45
C THR A 140 -4.61 -8.45 0.25
N LEU A 141 -3.45 -7.81 0.44
CA LEU A 141 -3.31 -6.36 0.36
C LEU A 141 -3.65 -5.81 -1.03
N ASP A 142 -3.30 -6.51 -2.11
CA ASP A 142 -3.66 -6.14 -3.48
C ASP A 142 -5.18 -6.06 -3.69
N GLU A 143 -5.94 -7.04 -3.20
CA GLU A 143 -7.40 -7.02 -3.28
C GLU A 143 -8.01 -5.93 -2.39
N LYS A 144 -7.44 -5.69 -1.19
CA LYS A 144 -7.85 -4.57 -0.33
C LYS A 144 -7.66 -3.23 -1.01
N MET A 145 -6.55 -3.03 -1.73
CA MET A 145 -6.26 -1.80 -2.46
C MET A 145 -7.13 -1.61 -3.71
N ARG A 146 -7.65 -2.68 -4.30
CA ARG A 146 -8.62 -2.61 -5.42
C ARG A 146 -9.94 -1.94 -5.07
N GLN A 147 -10.22 -1.70 -3.79
CA GLN A 147 -11.34 -0.89 -3.34
C GLN A 147 -11.14 0.61 -3.63
N LEU A 148 -9.91 1.03 -3.96
CA LEU A 148 -9.61 2.38 -4.39
C LEU A 148 -9.79 2.52 -5.90
N PRO A 149 -10.59 3.49 -6.39
CA PRO A 149 -10.77 3.68 -7.82
C PRO A 149 -9.44 4.03 -8.48
N GLY A 150 -9.21 3.44 -9.66
CA GLY A 150 -7.98 3.67 -10.44
C GLY A 150 -6.75 2.87 -10.02
N VAL A 151 -6.85 2.02 -9.01
CA VAL A 151 -5.85 1.00 -8.73
C VAL A 151 -6.09 -0.19 -9.64
N GLN A 152 -5.13 -0.50 -10.51
CA GLN A 152 -5.19 -1.60 -11.47
C GLN A 152 -3.99 -2.50 -11.27
N LEU A 153 -4.22 -3.79 -11.11
CA LEU A 153 -3.15 -4.79 -11.16
C LEU A 153 -2.94 -5.21 -12.61
N TYR A 154 -1.70 -5.56 -12.94
CA TYR A 154 -1.39 -6.25 -14.19
C TYR A 154 -2.08 -7.61 -14.17
N ARG A 155 -2.96 -7.86 -15.14
CA ARG A 155 -3.98 -8.91 -15.14
C ARG A 155 -4.98 -8.77 -13.98
N ARG A 156 -6.24 -9.09 -14.20
CA ARG A 156 -7.33 -8.92 -13.23
C ARG A 156 -7.34 -9.95 -12.08
N SER A 157 -6.43 -10.93 -12.09
CA SER A 157 -6.36 -11.99 -11.09
C SER A 157 -5.88 -11.49 -9.72
N THR A 158 -6.34 -12.16 -8.67
CA THR A 158 -5.86 -11.97 -7.31
C THR A 158 -4.45 -12.55 -7.12
N SER A 159 -3.67 -12.01 -6.19
CA SER A 159 -2.37 -12.58 -5.81
C SER A 159 -2.45 -13.97 -5.19
N LEU A 160 -3.64 -14.46 -4.83
CA LEU A 160 -3.85 -15.85 -4.40
C LEU A 160 -3.64 -16.87 -5.53
N ALA A 161 -3.90 -16.49 -6.77
CA ALA A 161 -3.82 -17.37 -7.94
C ALA A 161 -2.85 -16.88 -9.03
N ALA A 162 -2.52 -15.56 -9.05
CA ALA A 162 -1.63 -15.00 -10.04
C ALA A 162 -0.17 -15.44 -9.85
N ASN A 163 0.51 -15.72 -10.96
CA ASN A 163 1.95 -15.90 -10.94
C ASN A 163 2.64 -14.63 -10.39
N PRO A 164 3.61 -14.72 -9.47
CA PRO A 164 4.34 -13.58 -8.94
C PRO A 164 4.93 -12.67 -10.03
N SER A 165 5.42 -13.25 -11.13
CA SER A 165 5.97 -12.49 -12.27
C SER A 165 4.94 -11.67 -13.05
N SER A 166 3.65 -11.73 -12.69
CA SER A 166 2.56 -10.92 -13.27
C SER A 166 1.92 -9.95 -12.27
N GLN A 167 2.51 -9.72 -11.10
CA GLN A 167 1.93 -8.92 -10.03
C GLN A 167 2.41 -7.46 -10.03
N GLY A 168 2.42 -6.82 -11.18
CA GLY A 168 2.65 -5.37 -11.30
C GLY A 168 1.41 -4.56 -10.96
N ILE A 169 1.59 -3.28 -10.65
CA ILE A 169 0.52 -2.33 -10.34
C ILE A 169 0.63 -1.08 -11.20
N SER A 170 -0.52 -0.54 -11.57
CA SER A 170 -0.65 0.69 -12.35
C SER A 170 -1.66 1.62 -11.73
N LEU A 171 -1.36 2.91 -11.80
CA LEU A 171 -2.23 4.01 -11.43
C LEU A 171 -2.48 4.91 -12.65
N ARG A 172 -3.56 5.68 -12.61
CA ARG A 172 -3.90 6.65 -13.66
C ARG A 172 -4.04 6.05 -15.07
N GLY A 173 -4.27 4.75 -15.19
CA GLY A 173 -4.44 4.10 -16.50
C GLY A 173 -3.17 4.07 -17.36
N LEU A 174 -1.99 4.08 -16.75
CA LEU A 174 -0.72 4.02 -17.50
C LEU A 174 -0.39 2.65 -18.03
N GLY A 175 -1.18 1.64 -17.68
CA GLY A 175 -0.90 0.25 -17.94
C GLY A 175 0.25 -0.27 -17.08
N SER A 176 0.36 -1.57 -17.01
CA SER A 176 1.46 -2.24 -16.34
C SER A 176 1.98 -3.31 -17.29
N THR A 177 3.28 -3.43 -17.37
CA THR A 177 3.91 -4.70 -17.72
C THR A 177 4.08 -5.48 -16.41
N ALA A 178 4.72 -6.64 -16.40
CA ALA A 178 5.09 -7.31 -15.15
C ALA A 178 5.85 -6.34 -14.20
N ALA A 179 6.72 -5.49 -14.76
CA ALA A 179 7.39 -4.42 -14.01
C ALA A 179 6.42 -3.27 -13.69
N SER A 180 6.31 -2.95 -12.42
CA SER A 180 5.40 -1.90 -11.93
C SER A 180 5.86 -0.50 -12.35
N ARG A 181 4.91 0.37 -12.74
CA ARG A 181 5.09 1.82 -12.91
C ARG A 181 4.72 2.60 -11.65
N THR A 182 4.48 1.91 -10.56
CA THR A 182 4.16 2.46 -9.24
C THR A 182 5.15 1.91 -8.25
N LEU A 183 5.77 2.80 -7.48
CA LEU A 183 6.68 2.42 -6.41
C LEU A 183 5.87 2.08 -5.17
N ILE A 184 6.23 0.98 -4.50
CA ILE A 184 5.74 0.65 -3.17
C ILE A 184 6.87 0.82 -2.17
N THR A 185 6.59 1.50 -1.06
CA THR A 185 7.55 1.70 0.03
C THR A 185 6.96 1.27 1.37
N GLU A 186 7.80 0.88 2.29
CA GLU A 186 7.51 0.74 3.72
C GLU A 186 8.56 1.51 4.50
N ASP A 187 8.14 2.50 5.27
CA ASP A 187 9.05 3.34 6.07
C ASP A 187 10.28 3.86 5.27
N ASP A 188 10.03 4.41 4.07
CA ASP A 188 11.01 4.89 3.07
C ASP A 188 11.84 3.80 2.35
N VAL A 189 11.64 2.51 2.66
CA VAL A 189 12.35 1.39 2.02
C VAL A 189 11.54 0.87 0.82
N PRO A 190 12.12 0.75 -0.39
CA PRO A 190 11.44 0.15 -1.53
C PRO A 190 11.06 -1.32 -1.30
N MET A 191 9.85 -1.71 -1.77
CA MET A 191 9.30 -3.06 -1.64
C MET A 191 9.16 -3.77 -2.99
N ASN A 192 9.32 -3.07 -4.10
CA ASN A 192 9.30 -3.69 -5.42
C ASN A 192 10.47 -4.68 -5.55
N ASP A 193 10.21 -5.82 -6.18
CA ASP A 193 11.25 -6.82 -6.51
C ASP A 193 12.38 -6.16 -7.31
N PRO A 194 13.63 -6.25 -6.88
CA PRO A 194 14.72 -5.52 -7.50
C PRO A 194 15.11 -6.08 -8.88
N PHE A 195 14.86 -7.37 -9.16
CA PHE A 195 15.15 -7.98 -10.46
C PHE A 195 14.16 -7.57 -11.53
N ALA A 196 12.87 -7.50 -11.17
CA ALA A 196 11.82 -7.39 -12.17
C ALA A 196 10.78 -6.30 -11.91
N GLY A 197 10.75 -5.69 -10.73
CA GLY A 197 9.82 -4.64 -10.35
C GLY A 197 8.39 -5.11 -10.05
N TRP A 198 8.15 -6.41 -9.91
CA TRP A 198 6.86 -6.93 -9.42
C TRP A 198 6.72 -6.80 -7.90
N ILE A 199 5.60 -7.26 -7.32
CA ILE A 199 5.30 -7.03 -5.90
C ILE A 199 4.93 -8.36 -5.23
N ARG A 200 5.48 -8.60 -4.04
CA ARG A 200 5.16 -9.75 -3.18
C ARG A 200 4.07 -9.34 -2.18
N TRP A 201 2.80 -9.38 -2.59
CA TRP A 201 1.68 -8.85 -1.81
C TRP A 201 1.47 -9.52 -0.44
N GLN A 202 1.91 -10.75 -0.26
CA GLN A 202 1.85 -11.49 1.00
C GLN A 202 3.13 -11.37 1.84
N GLU A 203 4.10 -10.55 1.43
CA GLU A 203 5.37 -10.38 2.14
C GLU A 203 5.16 -9.76 3.53
N GLN A 204 4.29 -8.76 3.63
CA GLN A 204 4.02 -8.07 4.89
C GLN A 204 2.97 -8.80 5.73
N PRO A 205 3.23 -9.07 7.03
CA PRO A 205 2.21 -9.54 7.94
C PRO A 205 1.05 -8.56 8.01
N GLU A 206 -0.18 -9.01 7.78
CA GLU A 206 -1.37 -8.14 7.72
C GLU A 206 -1.51 -7.25 8.96
N LEU A 207 -1.33 -7.84 10.14
CA LEU A 207 -1.49 -7.13 11.42
C LEU A 207 -0.36 -6.15 11.74
N SER A 208 0.75 -6.16 10.97
CA SER A 208 1.82 -5.16 11.09
C SER A 208 1.55 -3.87 10.30
N ILE A 209 0.51 -3.82 9.50
CA ILE A 209 0.15 -2.66 8.68
C ILE A 209 -0.80 -1.74 9.47
N LYS A 210 -0.40 -0.51 9.71
CA LYS A 210 -1.27 0.52 10.32
C LYS A 210 -2.18 1.17 9.28
N SER A 211 -1.61 1.56 8.16
CA SER A 211 -2.34 2.21 7.06
C SER A 211 -1.56 2.12 5.75
N VAL A 212 -2.23 2.42 4.64
CA VAL A 212 -1.62 2.51 3.32
C VAL A 212 -1.97 3.85 2.70
N GLU A 213 -0.95 4.63 2.37
CA GLU A 213 -1.09 5.89 1.65
C GLU A 213 -0.91 5.67 0.16
N LEU A 214 -1.79 6.23 -0.63
CA LEU A 214 -1.72 6.22 -2.09
C LEU A 214 -1.52 7.64 -2.59
N VAL A 215 -0.44 7.89 -3.34
CA VAL A 215 -0.14 9.13 -4.04
C VAL A 215 -0.25 8.89 -5.53
N ARG A 216 -1.11 9.61 -6.21
CA ARG A 216 -1.32 9.48 -7.65
C ARG A 216 -0.57 10.53 -8.43
N GLY A 217 -0.11 10.15 -9.64
CA GLY A 217 0.73 10.99 -10.49
C GLY A 217 2.23 10.82 -10.18
N GLY A 218 3.10 11.16 -11.15
CA GLY A 218 4.53 10.91 -11.00
C GLY A 218 5.13 11.57 -9.77
N ALA A 219 5.98 10.85 -9.05
CA ALA A 219 6.62 11.27 -7.81
C ALA A 219 8.14 10.99 -7.81
N SER A 220 8.75 10.88 -9.00
CA SER A 220 10.20 10.64 -9.13
C SER A 220 11.04 11.79 -8.59
N ASP A 221 10.47 12.97 -8.45
CA ASP A 221 11.12 14.15 -7.85
C ASP A 221 11.58 13.95 -6.39
N LEU A 222 10.95 13.02 -5.66
CA LEU A 222 11.32 12.64 -4.28
C LEU A 222 11.72 11.17 -4.13
N TYR A 223 11.19 10.29 -4.99
CA TYR A 223 11.29 8.84 -4.83
C TYR A 223 12.13 8.13 -5.90
N GLY A 224 12.55 8.83 -6.96
CA GLY A 224 13.40 8.28 -8.02
C GLY A 224 12.66 7.33 -8.96
N SER A 225 13.33 6.29 -9.38
CA SER A 225 12.84 5.34 -10.38
C SER A 225 11.54 4.64 -9.97
N SER A 226 10.73 4.24 -10.97
CA SER A 226 9.47 3.48 -10.83
C SER A 226 8.26 4.24 -10.26
N ALA A 227 8.42 5.51 -9.87
CA ALA A 227 7.34 6.35 -9.37
C ALA A 227 6.61 7.14 -10.48
N ILE A 228 6.42 6.55 -11.68
CA ILE A 228 5.75 7.22 -12.83
C ILE A 228 4.25 7.39 -12.60
N GLY A 229 3.58 6.35 -12.12
CA GLY A 229 2.13 6.35 -11.85
C GLY A 229 1.79 6.90 -10.47
N GLY A 230 2.75 6.89 -9.57
CA GLY A 230 2.61 7.30 -8.19
C GLY A 230 3.39 6.43 -7.21
N VAL A 231 3.09 6.62 -5.93
CA VAL A 231 3.70 5.88 -4.81
C VAL A 231 2.61 5.31 -3.91
N ILE A 232 2.83 4.11 -3.43
CA ILE A 232 2.04 3.47 -2.37
C ILE A 232 2.97 3.30 -1.18
N ASN A 233 2.66 3.99 -0.08
CA ASN A 233 3.45 3.92 1.13
C ASN A 233 2.72 3.10 2.19
N ILE A 234 3.30 1.98 2.59
CA ILE A 234 2.81 1.14 3.68
C ILE A 234 3.37 1.70 4.97
N ILE A 235 2.49 2.11 5.87
CA ILE A 235 2.86 2.62 7.19
C ILE A 235 2.77 1.47 8.19
N PRO A 236 3.89 1.05 8.79
CA PRO A 236 3.88 -0.05 9.75
C PRO A 236 3.27 0.37 11.09
N ALA A 237 2.71 -0.62 11.79
CA ALA A 237 2.30 -0.48 13.17
C ALA A 237 3.54 -0.32 14.07
N ARG A 238 3.41 0.45 15.15
CA ARG A 238 4.47 0.71 16.12
C ARG A 238 4.14 0.16 17.50
N PRO A 239 5.14 -0.27 18.28
CA PRO A 239 4.95 -0.78 19.63
C PRO A 239 4.71 0.37 20.62
N THR A 240 3.47 0.80 20.78
CA THR A 240 3.06 1.90 21.69
C THR A 240 2.68 1.44 23.10
N SER A 241 2.21 0.18 23.24
CA SER A 241 1.75 -0.41 24.48
C SER A 241 1.97 -1.93 24.48
N ASP A 242 1.67 -2.60 25.59
CA ASP A 242 1.60 -4.06 25.64
C ASP A 242 0.31 -4.53 25.00
N PHE A 243 0.43 -5.24 23.89
CA PHE A 243 -0.72 -5.68 23.13
C PHE A 243 -0.41 -6.98 22.38
N ALA A 244 -1.38 -7.86 22.31
CA ALA A 244 -1.33 -9.08 21.49
C ALA A 244 -2.62 -9.22 20.69
N GLU A 245 -2.52 -9.59 19.44
CA GLU A 245 -3.63 -9.77 18.51
C GLU A 245 -3.42 -11.06 17.71
N PHE A 246 -4.45 -11.89 17.66
CA PHE A 246 -4.45 -13.12 16.89
C PHE A 246 -5.73 -13.19 16.06
N LYS A 247 -5.58 -13.37 14.75
CA LYS A 247 -6.67 -13.52 13.79
C LYS A 247 -6.54 -14.88 13.14
N SER A 248 -7.66 -15.61 13.02
CA SER A 248 -7.73 -16.87 12.28
C SER A 248 -9.02 -16.94 11.50
N SER A 249 -8.94 -17.42 10.27
CA SER A 249 -10.10 -17.68 9.42
C SER A 249 -9.91 -18.88 8.53
N TYR A 250 -11.04 -19.50 8.19
CA TYR A 250 -11.11 -20.65 7.28
C TYR A 250 -12.32 -20.52 6.36
N GLY A 251 -12.21 -21.02 5.13
CA GLY A 251 -13.27 -20.87 4.14
C GLY A 251 -13.14 -21.73 2.90
N SER A 252 -13.82 -21.29 1.85
CA SER A 252 -13.86 -21.95 0.54
C SER A 252 -12.45 -22.21 0.01
N GLU A 253 -12.32 -23.24 -0.84
CA GLU A 253 -11.04 -23.64 -1.47
C GLU A 253 -9.98 -24.02 -0.41
N GLU A 254 -10.39 -24.60 0.73
CA GLU A 254 -9.54 -24.93 1.88
C GLU A 254 -8.66 -23.73 2.31
N THR A 255 -9.17 -22.50 2.10
CA THR A 255 -8.42 -21.28 2.41
C THR A 255 -8.34 -21.06 3.90
N TYR A 256 -7.14 -20.97 4.44
CA TYR A 256 -6.85 -20.56 5.81
C TYR A 256 -5.97 -19.32 5.82
N ASP A 257 -6.24 -18.40 6.76
CA ASP A 257 -5.48 -17.17 6.98
C ASP A 257 -5.33 -16.95 8.49
N GLU A 258 -4.10 -17.08 8.97
CA GLU A 258 -3.75 -16.95 10.38
C GLU A 258 -2.69 -15.86 10.53
N SER A 259 -2.92 -14.94 11.46
CA SER A 259 -2.02 -13.81 11.70
C SER A 259 -1.88 -13.53 13.19
N LEU A 260 -0.67 -13.22 13.62
CA LEU A 260 -0.33 -12.89 14.99
C LEU A 260 0.45 -11.59 15.04
N ARG A 261 0.12 -10.73 15.99
CA ARG A 261 0.95 -9.57 16.37
C ARG A 261 1.13 -9.54 17.88
N LEU A 262 2.37 -9.36 18.30
CA LEU A 262 2.77 -9.17 19.68
C LEU A 262 3.56 -7.88 19.77
N GLN A 263 3.26 -7.02 20.72
CA GLN A 263 4.05 -5.82 20.98
C GLN A 263 4.19 -5.56 22.47
N ALA A 264 5.28 -4.95 22.83
CA ALA A 264 5.54 -4.54 24.20
C ALA A 264 6.31 -3.21 24.23
N ARG A 265 6.01 -2.40 25.26
CA ARG A 265 6.72 -1.14 25.51
C ARG A 265 7.23 -1.11 26.95
N ARG A 266 8.51 -0.85 27.11
CA ARG A 266 9.17 -0.72 28.42
C ARG A 266 10.09 0.51 28.43
N GLY A 267 9.56 1.61 28.98
CA GLY A 267 10.27 2.89 28.94
C GLY A 267 10.59 3.34 27.51
N PRO A 268 11.86 3.60 27.17
CA PRO A 268 12.24 4.01 25.82
C PRO A 268 12.26 2.87 24.80
N TRP A 269 12.19 1.62 25.22
CA TRP A 269 12.24 0.45 24.34
C TRP A 269 10.84 -0.01 23.94
N GLY A 270 10.65 -0.19 22.64
CA GLY A 270 9.48 -0.81 22.04
C GLY A 270 9.90 -2.01 21.19
N VAL A 271 9.17 -3.11 21.25
CA VAL A 271 9.36 -4.28 20.40
C VAL A 271 8.02 -4.72 19.82
N LEU A 272 8.05 -5.13 18.55
CA LEU A 272 6.90 -5.70 17.84
C LEU A 272 7.36 -6.95 17.10
N ALA A 273 6.59 -8.02 17.22
CA ALA A 273 6.71 -9.21 16.38
C ALA A 273 5.37 -9.48 15.72
N ALA A 274 5.37 -9.70 14.43
CA ALA A 274 4.18 -10.07 13.67
C ALA A 274 4.50 -11.20 12.70
N GLY A 275 3.51 -12.00 12.36
CA GLY A 275 3.66 -13.06 11.37
C GLY A 275 2.33 -13.60 10.91
N GLY A 276 2.34 -14.27 9.78
CA GLY A 276 1.15 -14.86 9.19
C GLY A 276 1.45 -16.11 8.39
N VAL A 277 0.43 -16.95 8.28
CA VAL A 277 0.39 -18.15 7.42
C VAL A 277 -0.89 -18.08 6.61
N LEU A 278 -0.76 -18.13 5.28
CA LEU A 278 -1.88 -18.11 4.34
C LEU A 278 -1.73 -19.29 3.39
N GLY A 279 -2.78 -20.08 3.24
CA GLY A 279 -2.84 -21.15 2.26
C GLY A 279 -4.22 -21.26 1.64
N THR A 280 -4.25 -21.69 0.38
CA THR A 280 -5.47 -22.02 -0.37
C THR A 280 -5.16 -23.10 -1.39
N ASP A 281 -6.08 -24.04 -1.57
CA ASP A 281 -6.03 -25.00 -2.68
C ASP A 281 -6.46 -24.35 -4.00
N GLY A 282 -7.07 -23.14 -3.91
CA GLY A 282 -7.40 -22.29 -5.03
C GLY A 282 -8.43 -22.87 -5.99
N TYR A 283 -8.39 -22.40 -7.25
CA TYR A 283 -9.37 -22.78 -8.27
C TYR A 283 -8.71 -22.90 -9.65
N ILE A 284 -9.37 -23.64 -10.55
CA ILE A 284 -8.92 -23.77 -11.94
C ILE A 284 -9.26 -22.48 -12.69
N GLN A 285 -8.22 -21.76 -13.14
CA GLN A 285 -8.37 -20.47 -13.82
C GLN A 285 -8.91 -20.59 -15.23
N GLU A 286 -8.58 -21.65 -15.97
CA GLU A 286 -9.04 -21.86 -17.33
C GLU A 286 -10.57 -21.99 -17.38
N ALA A 287 -11.17 -21.26 -18.32
CA ALA A 287 -12.61 -21.30 -18.53
C ALA A 287 -13.10 -22.73 -18.82
N PRO A 288 -14.24 -23.18 -18.29
CA PRO A 288 -14.71 -24.57 -18.38
C PRO A 288 -14.74 -25.11 -19.83
N TRP A 289 -15.05 -24.27 -20.81
CA TRP A 289 -15.12 -24.64 -22.23
C TRP A 289 -13.76 -24.74 -22.94
N GLN A 290 -12.65 -24.35 -22.27
CA GLN A 290 -11.27 -24.43 -22.77
C GLN A 290 -10.37 -25.25 -21.83
N ARG A 291 -10.95 -25.89 -20.85
CA ARG A 291 -10.24 -26.70 -19.84
C ARG A 291 -9.90 -28.08 -20.38
N GLY A 292 -8.70 -28.54 -20.08
CA GLY A 292 -8.23 -29.86 -20.42
C GLY A 292 -7.73 -30.68 -19.23
N PRO A 293 -7.26 -31.92 -19.46
CA PRO A 293 -6.80 -32.81 -18.40
C PRO A 293 -5.60 -32.32 -17.60
N VAL A 294 -4.78 -31.40 -18.17
CA VAL A 294 -3.60 -30.86 -17.48
C VAL A 294 -3.96 -29.72 -16.51
N ASP A 295 -5.21 -29.21 -16.56
CA ASP A 295 -5.58 -28.06 -15.77
C ASP A 295 -5.93 -28.47 -14.34
N ILE A 296 -5.20 -27.90 -13.40
CA ILE A 296 -5.41 -28.06 -11.96
C ILE A 296 -5.64 -26.69 -11.32
N ALA A 297 -6.03 -26.69 -10.06
CA ALA A 297 -6.21 -25.45 -9.32
C ALA A 297 -4.89 -24.68 -9.15
N SER A 298 -4.93 -23.37 -9.41
CA SER A 298 -3.84 -22.46 -9.04
C SER A 298 -3.94 -22.16 -7.55
N ASN A 299 -2.85 -22.39 -6.83
CA ASN A 299 -2.81 -22.29 -5.38
C ASN A 299 -1.63 -21.45 -4.87
N VAL A 300 -1.67 -21.13 -3.59
CA VAL A 300 -0.55 -20.55 -2.86
C VAL A 300 -0.52 -21.01 -1.43
N HIS A 301 0.68 -21.30 -0.94
CA HIS A 301 0.97 -21.44 0.48
C HIS A 301 2.11 -20.50 0.82
N SER A 302 1.86 -19.55 1.70
CA SER A 302 2.82 -18.51 2.08
C SER A 302 2.93 -18.37 3.59
N LYS A 303 4.08 -17.93 4.03
CA LYS A 303 4.34 -17.55 5.42
C LYS A 303 5.25 -16.33 5.44
N ASN A 304 4.96 -15.45 6.36
CA ASN A 304 5.71 -14.23 6.59
C ASN A 304 5.97 -13.99 8.07
N GLY A 305 6.92 -13.14 8.37
CA GLY A 305 7.22 -12.74 9.74
C GLY A 305 8.04 -11.46 9.76
N LEU A 306 7.82 -10.65 10.80
CA LEU A 306 8.49 -9.39 11.04
C LEU A 306 8.86 -9.28 12.52
N ALA A 307 10.07 -8.83 12.81
CA ALA A 307 10.46 -8.38 14.14
C ALA A 307 11.02 -6.95 14.05
N LEU A 308 10.48 -6.04 14.84
CA LEU A 308 10.85 -4.63 14.93
C LEU A 308 11.25 -4.30 16.36
N ALA A 309 12.34 -3.56 16.52
CA ALA A 309 12.75 -2.95 17.78
C ALA A 309 12.95 -1.45 17.61
N GLU A 310 12.46 -0.67 18.55
CA GLU A 310 12.59 0.79 18.61
C GLU A 310 13.19 1.22 19.94
N HIS A 311 13.98 2.29 19.90
CA HIS A 311 14.49 2.96 21.09
C HIS A 311 14.31 4.46 20.98
N ASP A 312 13.43 5.01 21.81
CA ASP A 312 13.11 6.44 21.85
C ASP A 312 13.86 7.13 22.98
N ARG A 313 14.70 8.09 22.64
CA ARG A 313 15.45 8.88 23.61
C ARG A 313 15.30 10.38 23.32
N GLY A 314 14.26 10.97 23.87
CA GLY A 314 13.95 12.40 23.66
C GLY A 314 13.75 12.73 22.18
N SER A 315 14.67 13.45 21.57
CA SER A 315 14.60 13.85 20.18
C SER A 315 15.10 12.79 19.16
N LEU A 316 15.62 11.66 19.64
CA LEU A 316 16.19 10.60 18.78
C LEU A 316 15.38 9.32 18.96
N ARG A 317 14.90 8.79 17.83
CA ARG A 317 14.36 7.45 17.73
C ARG A 317 15.28 6.61 16.84
N LEU A 318 15.71 5.48 17.36
CA LEU A 318 16.42 4.45 16.60
C LEU A 318 15.47 3.29 16.36
N LEU A 319 15.55 2.69 15.19
CA LEU A 319 14.75 1.51 14.84
C LEU A 319 15.60 0.48 14.09
N ALA A 320 15.22 -0.78 14.24
CA ALA A 320 15.75 -1.87 13.43
C ALA A 320 14.65 -2.91 13.22
N HIS A 321 14.53 -3.42 11.99
CA HIS A 321 13.63 -4.52 11.71
C HIS A 321 14.28 -5.58 10.81
N ILE A 322 13.76 -6.80 10.94
CA ILE A 322 14.04 -7.91 10.05
C ILE A 322 12.71 -8.57 9.68
N SER A 323 12.52 -8.89 8.42
CA SER A 323 11.36 -9.65 7.96
C SER A 323 11.80 -10.82 7.08
N GLY A 324 10.96 -11.86 7.06
CA GLY A 324 11.15 -13.04 6.24
C GLY A 324 9.85 -13.44 5.56
N PHE A 325 9.95 -13.87 4.30
CA PHE A 325 8.83 -14.35 3.51
C PHE A 325 9.22 -15.61 2.76
N ASN A 326 8.27 -16.54 2.67
CA ASN A 326 8.42 -17.75 1.87
C ASN A 326 7.07 -18.13 1.27
N ASP A 327 7.04 -18.41 -0.05
CA ASP A 327 5.87 -18.96 -0.69
C ASP A 327 6.21 -20.15 -1.61
N ALA A 328 5.16 -20.94 -1.89
CA ALA A 328 5.16 -22.00 -2.89
C ALA A 328 3.81 -21.99 -3.60
N ARG A 329 3.83 -22.12 -4.94
CA ARG A 329 2.64 -21.99 -5.78
C ARG A 329 2.59 -23.04 -6.88
N SER A 330 1.36 -23.48 -7.21
CA SER A 330 1.02 -24.03 -8.52
C SER A 330 0.32 -22.97 -9.36
N ASN A 331 0.68 -22.85 -10.62
CA ASN A 331 0.12 -21.83 -11.53
C ASN A 331 -0.90 -22.42 -12.52
N GLY A 332 -1.65 -23.44 -12.09
CA GLY A 332 -2.77 -24.00 -12.84
C GLY A 332 -2.45 -25.26 -13.64
N THR A 333 -1.19 -25.74 -13.61
CA THR A 333 -0.80 -27.03 -14.18
C THR A 333 0.27 -27.70 -13.33
N PRO A 334 0.46 -29.03 -13.40
CA PRO A 334 1.42 -29.77 -12.57
C PRO A 334 2.86 -29.27 -12.64
N ASP A 335 3.33 -28.90 -13.84
CA ASP A 335 4.73 -28.49 -14.06
C ASP A 335 4.96 -26.99 -13.89
N GLN A 336 3.93 -26.15 -13.93
CA GLN A 336 4.06 -24.70 -13.72
C GLN A 336 4.05 -24.35 -12.25
N THR A 337 5.20 -24.37 -11.63
CA THR A 337 5.37 -24.06 -10.21
C THR A 337 6.36 -22.93 -9.98
N ASN A 338 6.20 -22.20 -8.92
CA ASN A 338 7.18 -21.22 -8.46
C ASN A 338 7.22 -21.11 -6.93
N GLY A 339 8.20 -20.38 -6.44
CA GLY A 339 8.31 -20.06 -5.02
C GLY A 339 9.43 -19.07 -4.76
N SER A 340 9.24 -18.25 -3.75
CA SER A 340 10.19 -17.25 -3.28
C SER A 340 10.63 -17.56 -1.86
N ARG A 341 11.87 -17.19 -1.55
CA ARG A 341 12.38 -17.06 -0.19
C ARG A 341 13.08 -15.72 -0.08
N LEU A 342 12.54 -14.82 0.71
CA LEU A 342 12.98 -13.45 0.85
C LEU A 342 13.28 -13.14 2.31
N TRP A 343 14.38 -12.43 2.54
CA TRP A 343 14.70 -11.78 3.80
C TRP A 343 14.96 -10.31 3.55
N ARG A 344 14.35 -9.42 4.36
CA ARG A 344 14.66 -7.99 4.38
C ARG A 344 15.13 -7.57 5.76
N TYR A 345 15.98 -6.57 5.80
CA TYR A 345 16.47 -5.97 7.02
C TYR A 345 16.64 -4.47 6.83
N ALA A 346 16.33 -3.71 7.85
CA ALA A 346 16.59 -2.28 7.86
C ALA A 346 16.96 -1.80 9.27
N ALA A 347 17.73 -0.73 9.30
CA ALA A 347 18.02 0.03 10.50
C ALA A 347 17.87 1.51 10.18
N GLY A 348 17.38 2.28 11.14
CA GLY A 348 17.10 3.69 10.90
C GLY A 348 17.21 4.55 12.14
N ALA A 349 17.27 5.85 11.88
CA ALA A 349 17.26 6.89 12.89
C ALA A 349 16.34 8.04 12.43
N ASP A 350 15.48 8.49 13.34
CA ASP A 350 14.71 9.73 13.19
C ASP A 350 15.15 10.66 14.31
N TRP A 351 15.66 11.81 13.91
CA TRP A 351 16.14 12.80 14.87
C TRP A 351 15.47 14.14 14.69
N GLN A 352 14.86 14.62 15.76
CA GLN A 352 14.32 15.97 15.84
C GLN A 352 15.43 16.92 16.28
N GLY A 353 15.93 17.66 15.31
CA GLY A 353 17.00 18.64 15.50
C GLY A 353 16.51 19.99 16.01
N PRO A 354 17.40 20.96 16.13
CA PRO A 354 17.05 22.32 16.55
C PRO A 354 16.07 22.97 15.56
N HIS A 355 15.25 23.90 16.06
CA HIS A 355 14.26 24.67 15.29
C HIS A 355 13.25 23.81 14.53
N SER A 356 12.83 22.67 15.12
CA SER A 356 11.88 21.72 14.55
C SER A 356 12.33 21.07 13.23
N GLY A 357 13.63 21.03 12.95
CA GLY A 357 14.17 20.25 11.85
C GLY A 357 14.11 18.76 12.13
N THR A 358 13.88 17.93 11.13
CA THR A 358 13.82 16.46 11.28
C THR A 358 14.77 15.79 10.30
N LEU A 359 15.65 14.92 10.79
CA LEU A 359 16.47 14.02 10.00
C LEU A 359 15.86 12.62 10.06
N VAL A 360 15.64 12.03 8.91
CA VAL A 360 15.28 10.62 8.75
C VAL A 360 16.39 9.94 7.97
N ALA A 361 16.89 8.82 8.46
CA ALA A 361 17.90 8.02 7.77
C ALA A 361 17.55 6.54 7.87
N ARG A 362 17.72 5.80 6.76
CA ARG A 362 17.53 4.35 6.69
C ARG A 362 18.69 3.70 5.96
N LEU A 363 19.11 2.56 6.48
CA LEU A 363 19.99 1.60 5.82
C LEU A 363 19.18 0.32 5.67
N TYR A 364 19.16 -0.26 4.48
CA TYR A 364 18.36 -1.45 4.24
C TYR A 364 19.03 -2.41 3.27
N GLY A 365 18.52 -3.62 3.24
CA GLY A 365 18.90 -4.60 2.25
C GLY A 365 17.94 -5.78 2.22
N SER A 366 18.05 -6.56 1.15
CA SER A 366 17.31 -7.79 1.00
C SER A 366 18.14 -8.89 0.33
N THR A 367 17.72 -10.13 0.54
CA THR A 367 18.21 -11.30 -0.18
C THR A 367 17.01 -12.14 -0.58
N GLU A 368 16.85 -12.36 -1.89
CA GLU A 368 15.78 -13.21 -2.43
C GLU A 368 16.36 -14.38 -3.23
N HIS A 369 15.64 -15.51 -3.19
CA HIS A 369 15.81 -16.65 -4.07
C HIS A 369 14.47 -16.96 -4.70
N PHE A 370 14.30 -16.58 -5.94
CA PHE A 370 13.12 -16.90 -6.72
C PHE A 370 13.38 -18.09 -7.64
N ARG A 371 12.51 -19.11 -7.58
CA ARG A 371 12.54 -20.29 -8.47
C ARG A 371 11.26 -20.35 -9.28
N GLN A 372 11.38 -20.80 -10.53
CA GLN A 372 10.24 -20.94 -11.42
C GLN A 372 10.46 -22.08 -12.40
N VAL A 373 9.41 -22.88 -12.65
CA VAL A 373 9.34 -23.86 -13.71
C VAL A 373 8.33 -23.38 -14.74
N PHE A 374 8.71 -23.46 -16.00
CA PHE A 374 7.85 -23.19 -17.15
C PHE A 374 7.60 -24.48 -17.91
N SER A 375 6.40 -24.62 -18.49
CA SER A 375 6.01 -25.76 -19.30
C SER A 375 5.38 -25.32 -20.62
N SER A 376 5.32 -26.23 -21.55
CA SER A 376 4.55 -26.12 -22.78
C SER A 376 3.37 -27.08 -22.72
N ILE A 377 2.23 -26.60 -23.14
CA ILE A 377 0.97 -27.35 -23.18
C ILE A 377 0.62 -27.67 -24.62
N THR A 378 0.22 -28.93 -24.88
CA THR A 378 -0.14 -29.40 -26.21
C THR A 378 -1.61 -29.83 -26.24
N ASN A 379 -2.22 -29.64 -27.41
CA ASN A 379 -3.56 -30.16 -27.72
C ASN A 379 -3.52 -31.54 -28.38
N THR A 380 -2.33 -32.12 -28.50
CA THR A 380 -2.16 -33.45 -29.12
C THR A 380 -2.59 -34.51 -28.12
N PRO A 381 -3.52 -35.42 -28.45
CA PRO A 381 -3.85 -36.57 -27.63
C PRO A 381 -2.61 -37.36 -27.21
N THR A 382 -2.60 -37.87 -26.00
CA THR A 382 -1.55 -38.77 -25.51
C THR A 382 -2.06 -40.20 -25.51
N SER A 383 -1.15 -41.17 -25.41
CA SER A 383 -1.53 -42.59 -25.30
C SER A 383 -2.40 -42.85 -24.03
N ALA A 384 -2.25 -42.05 -23.00
CA ALA A 384 -3.04 -42.14 -21.78
C ALA A 384 -4.43 -41.51 -21.93
N ILE A 385 -4.62 -40.55 -22.85
CA ILE A 385 -5.87 -39.79 -23.06
C ILE A 385 -6.10 -39.62 -24.56
N PRO A 386 -6.49 -40.70 -25.28
CA PRO A 386 -6.59 -40.69 -26.72
C PRO A 386 -7.72 -39.81 -27.26
N ASP A 387 -8.78 -39.56 -26.50
CA ASP A 387 -9.95 -38.76 -26.90
C ASP A 387 -9.82 -37.28 -26.50
N CYS A 388 -8.69 -36.86 -26.01
CA CYS A 388 -8.46 -35.47 -25.61
C CYS A 388 -8.30 -34.57 -26.84
N SER A 389 -9.02 -33.45 -26.86
CA SER A 389 -8.94 -32.47 -27.95
C SER A 389 -8.37 -31.10 -27.55
N TYR A 390 -8.15 -30.88 -26.24
CA TYR A 390 -7.72 -29.59 -25.73
C TYR A 390 -6.87 -29.75 -24.45
N ARG A 391 -5.70 -29.09 -24.42
CA ARG A 391 -4.76 -29.07 -23.28
C ARG A 391 -4.49 -30.48 -22.73
N CYS A 392 -4.05 -31.36 -23.63
CA CYS A 392 -3.97 -32.80 -23.39
C CYS A 392 -2.68 -33.26 -22.71
N GLY A 393 -1.60 -32.51 -22.91
CA GLY A 393 -0.29 -32.88 -22.38
C GLY A 393 0.49 -31.66 -21.94
N GLU A 394 1.39 -31.87 -21.01
CA GLU A 394 2.31 -30.88 -20.49
C GLU A 394 3.73 -31.42 -20.49
N SER A 395 4.70 -30.55 -20.75
CA SER A 395 6.12 -30.88 -20.64
C SER A 395 6.89 -29.67 -20.14
N PRO A 396 7.78 -29.82 -19.14
CA PRO A 396 8.62 -28.73 -18.68
C PRO A 396 9.55 -28.25 -19.79
N THR A 397 9.64 -26.93 -19.96
CA THR A 397 10.49 -26.30 -21.00
C THR A 397 11.69 -25.59 -20.42
N ARG A 398 11.53 -25.07 -19.19
CA ARG A 398 12.57 -24.28 -18.54
C ARG A 398 12.44 -24.32 -17.03
N PHE A 399 13.58 -24.37 -16.36
CA PHE A 399 13.74 -24.10 -14.94
C PHE A 399 14.59 -22.84 -14.77
N SER A 400 14.20 -21.95 -13.86
CA SER A 400 14.94 -20.74 -13.50
C SER A 400 15.12 -20.66 -11.99
N LEU A 401 16.31 -20.25 -11.58
CA LEU A 401 16.65 -19.90 -10.20
C LEU A 401 17.37 -18.56 -10.22
N THR A 402 16.78 -17.55 -9.58
CA THR A 402 17.27 -16.18 -9.55
C THR A 402 17.56 -15.77 -8.11
N PRO A 403 18.79 -15.96 -7.61
CA PRO A 403 19.25 -15.30 -6.39
C PRO A 403 19.56 -13.83 -6.67
N GLU A 404 19.16 -12.97 -5.74
CA GLU A 404 19.40 -11.56 -5.81
C GLU A 404 19.68 -10.96 -4.43
N ASN A 405 20.42 -9.86 -4.43
CA ASN A 405 20.71 -9.07 -3.24
C ASN A 405 20.50 -7.59 -3.54
N GLU A 406 19.97 -6.91 -2.58
CA GLU A 406 19.70 -5.48 -2.60
C GLU A 406 20.36 -4.81 -1.41
N TYR A 407 20.94 -3.64 -1.59
CA TYR A 407 21.48 -2.79 -0.54
C TYR A 407 21.12 -1.34 -0.84
N GLY A 408 20.68 -0.61 0.16
CA GLY A 408 20.35 0.78 -0.01
C GLY A 408 20.52 1.62 1.23
N ALA A 409 20.55 2.90 0.98
CA ALA A 409 20.55 3.94 2.01
C ALA A 409 19.72 5.11 1.54
N VAL A 410 18.96 5.70 2.44
CA VAL A 410 18.23 6.95 2.22
C VAL A 410 18.39 7.84 3.43
N ALA A 411 18.58 9.13 3.20
CA ALA A 411 18.58 10.14 4.25
C ALA A 411 17.94 11.42 3.71
N HIS A 412 17.09 12.03 4.54
CA HIS A 412 16.54 13.34 4.24
C HIS A 412 16.41 14.20 5.49
N TRP A 413 16.58 15.48 5.28
CA TRP A 413 16.41 16.53 6.27
C TRP A 413 15.26 17.44 5.88
N SER A 414 14.33 17.67 6.80
CA SER A 414 13.26 18.65 6.65
C SER A 414 13.46 19.77 7.66
N GLN A 415 13.35 21.04 7.23
CA GLN A 415 13.57 22.21 8.06
C GLN A 415 12.51 23.28 7.82
N PRO A 416 11.64 23.53 8.81
CA PRO A 416 10.82 24.74 8.80
C PRO A 416 11.71 25.99 8.94
N VAL A 417 11.44 27.03 8.12
CA VAL A 417 12.18 28.30 8.13
C VAL A 417 11.19 29.46 8.17
N GLY A 418 11.18 30.19 9.29
CA GLY A 418 10.28 31.32 9.48
C GLY A 418 8.79 30.94 9.38
N ALA A 419 7.96 31.91 9.00
CA ALA A 419 6.50 31.73 8.95
C ALA A 419 6.09 31.07 7.61
N GLY A 420 5.95 29.73 7.62
CA GLY A 420 5.31 28.97 6.54
C GLY A 420 6.21 28.54 5.39
N LEU A 421 7.53 28.58 5.54
CA LEU A 421 8.45 27.98 4.56
C LEU A 421 9.07 26.70 5.14
N LEU A 422 9.06 25.62 4.36
CA LEU A 422 9.63 24.33 4.71
C LEU A 422 10.57 23.90 3.59
N PHE A 423 11.78 23.48 3.94
CA PHE A 423 12.74 22.88 3.02
C PHE A 423 12.94 21.42 3.34
N VAL A 424 13.00 20.58 2.30
CA VAL A 424 13.43 19.19 2.38
C VAL A 424 14.63 19.03 1.46
N ALA A 425 15.64 18.32 1.92
CA ALA A 425 16.78 17.92 1.07
C ALA A 425 17.17 16.49 1.44
N GLY A 426 17.50 15.68 0.45
CA GLY A 426 17.83 14.30 0.70
C GLY A 426 18.66 13.66 -0.38
N ALA A 427 19.20 12.50 -0.05
CA ALA A 427 19.97 11.65 -0.92
C ALA A 427 19.63 10.19 -0.66
N ASP A 428 19.70 9.38 -1.70
CA ASP A 428 19.59 7.93 -1.59
C ASP A 428 20.49 7.22 -2.58
N THR A 429 20.75 5.95 -2.29
CA THR A 429 21.43 5.03 -3.20
C THR A 429 20.85 3.65 -3.05
N HIS A 430 20.75 2.94 -4.17
CA HIS A 430 20.19 1.62 -4.29
C HIS A 430 21.07 0.77 -5.21
N ASP A 431 21.60 -0.32 -4.71
CA ASP A 431 22.50 -1.26 -5.41
C ASP A 431 21.84 -2.64 -5.46
N VAL A 432 21.61 -3.13 -6.66
CA VAL A 432 21.00 -4.44 -6.93
C VAL A 432 22.00 -5.35 -7.61
N ARG A 433 22.10 -6.58 -7.15
CA ARG A 433 22.96 -7.62 -7.70
C ARG A 433 22.16 -8.87 -7.96
N VAL A 434 22.13 -9.27 -9.21
CA VAL A 434 21.29 -10.37 -9.69
C VAL A 434 22.18 -11.44 -10.32
N TRP A 435 21.85 -12.68 -10.04
CA TRP A 435 22.30 -13.86 -10.77
C TRP A 435 21.06 -14.63 -11.19
N ASP A 436 20.97 -15.02 -12.46
CA ASP A 436 19.91 -15.90 -12.93
C ASP A 436 20.52 -17.11 -13.62
N ARG A 437 20.06 -18.28 -13.20
CA ARG A 437 20.45 -19.56 -13.78
C ARG A 437 19.21 -20.16 -14.42
N GLU A 438 19.19 -20.22 -15.74
CA GLU A 438 18.13 -20.85 -16.51
C GLU A 438 18.62 -22.13 -17.19
N GLN A 439 17.86 -23.20 -17.03
CA GLN A 439 18.06 -24.45 -17.73
C GLN A 439 16.85 -24.69 -18.63
N THR A 440 17.07 -24.74 -19.95
CA THR A 440 16.06 -25.16 -20.92
C THR A 440 16.12 -26.67 -21.14
N PHE A 441 14.98 -27.25 -21.46
CA PHE A 441 14.82 -28.68 -21.71
C PHE A 441 14.40 -28.93 -23.17
N GLY A 442 14.46 -30.18 -23.61
CA GLY A 442 14.08 -30.59 -24.98
C GLY A 442 15.24 -30.52 -26.00
N SER A 443 14.89 -30.33 -27.27
CA SER A 443 15.85 -30.37 -28.39
C SER A 443 16.88 -29.24 -28.41
N SER A 444 16.60 -28.15 -27.68
CA SER A 444 17.49 -26.99 -27.50
C SER A 444 17.93 -26.85 -26.05
N ALA A 445 18.27 -27.97 -25.40
CA ALA A 445 18.74 -27.98 -24.04
C ALA A 445 19.99 -27.12 -23.89
N ALA A 446 19.92 -26.14 -22.99
CA ALA A 446 21.02 -25.22 -22.73
C ALA A 446 20.98 -24.74 -21.26
N LEU A 447 22.14 -24.40 -20.73
CA LEU A 447 22.25 -23.70 -19.46
C LEU A 447 22.64 -22.25 -19.72
N THR A 448 21.82 -21.31 -19.27
CA THR A 448 22.08 -19.87 -19.37
C THR A 448 22.43 -19.32 -17.99
N LEU A 449 23.51 -18.55 -17.91
CA LEU A 449 23.91 -17.83 -16.71
C LEU A 449 23.89 -16.32 -17.00
N LEU A 450 23.06 -15.60 -16.27
CA LEU A 450 23.01 -14.15 -16.26
C LEU A 450 23.64 -13.63 -14.96
N ARG A 451 24.39 -12.57 -15.09
CA ARG A 451 24.82 -11.71 -13.97
C ARG A 451 24.58 -10.26 -14.37
N ASP A 452 24.00 -9.47 -13.48
CA ASP A 452 23.84 -8.03 -13.65
C ASP A 452 23.93 -7.30 -12.31
N ASN A 453 24.52 -6.11 -12.33
CA ASN A 453 24.50 -5.19 -11.21
C ASN A 453 23.93 -3.86 -11.68
N GLN A 454 22.93 -3.36 -10.94
CA GLN A 454 22.33 -2.04 -11.16
C GLN A 454 22.61 -1.16 -9.96
N ARG A 455 22.87 0.12 -10.20
CA ARG A 455 22.93 1.15 -9.15
C ARG A 455 22.18 2.36 -9.58
N ASP A 456 21.32 2.82 -8.70
CA ASP A 456 20.67 4.12 -8.77
C ASP A 456 21.09 4.96 -7.57
N SER A 457 21.42 6.23 -7.79
CA SER A 457 21.77 7.17 -6.73
C SER A 457 21.16 8.51 -7.05
N GLY A 458 20.49 9.12 -6.09
CA GLY A 458 19.74 10.34 -6.28
C GLY A 458 20.06 11.41 -5.24
N LEU A 459 19.99 12.67 -5.69
CA LEU A 459 19.94 13.86 -4.84
C LEU A 459 18.67 14.63 -5.16
N TYR A 460 17.93 15.06 -4.13
CA TYR A 460 16.69 15.78 -4.30
C TYR A 460 16.51 16.90 -3.28
N GLY A 461 15.66 17.83 -3.64
CA GLY A 461 15.26 18.91 -2.75
C GLY A 461 13.86 19.40 -3.07
N GLU A 462 13.18 19.88 -2.04
CA GLU A 462 11.85 20.49 -2.12
C GLU A 462 11.82 21.75 -1.28
N ALA A 463 11.14 22.76 -1.81
CA ALA A 463 10.74 23.96 -1.08
C ALA A 463 9.21 24.03 -1.06
N MET A 464 8.64 24.18 0.12
CA MET A 464 7.21 24.29 0.33
C MET A 464 6.91 25.59 1.06
N TRP A 465 6.03 26.42 0.47
CA TRP A 465 5.58 27.67 1.05
C TRP A 465 4.10 27.58 1.39
N LEU A 466 3.82 27.64 2.70
CA LEU A 466 2.48 27.66 3.25
C LEU A 466 2.19 29.08 3.79
N HIS A 467 1.32 29.79 3.13
CA HIS A 467 0.96 31.14 3.57
C HIS A 467 -0.54 31.39 3.42
N ARG A 468 -1.22 31.60 4.55
CA ARG A 468 -2.67 31.80 4.60
C ARG A 468 -3.43 30.66 3.91
N GLN A 469 -3.95 30.89 2.73
CA GLN A 469 -4.76 29.97 1.92
C GLN A 469 -3.96 29.32 0.79
N TRP A 470 -2.68 29.60 0.67
CA TRP A 470 -1.84 29.11 -0.41
C TRP A 470 -0.80 28.11 0.08
N THR A 471 -0.69 27.03 -0.65
CA THR A 471 0.45 26.10 -0.57
C THR A 471 1.11 26.06 -1.94
N VAL A 472 2.38 26.36 -2.00
CA VAL A 472 3.17 26.27 -3.23
C VAL A 472 4.34 25.33 -2.97
N THR A 473 4.51 24.32 -3.82
CA THR A 473 5.61 23.37 -3.74
C THR A 473 6.47 23.44 -5.01
N ALA A 474 7.77 23.31 -4.85
CA ALA A 474 8.70 23.14 -5.94
C ALA A 474 9.76 22.13 -5.52
N SER A 475 9.91 21.06 -6.26
CA SER A 475 10.88 19.99 -6.00
C SER A 475 11.65 19.63 -7.27
N ALA A 476 12.83 19.08 -7.08
CA ALA A 476 13.63 18.57 -8.17
C ALA A 476 14.56 17.46 -7.67
N ARG A 477 14.83 16.52 -8.55
CA ARG A 477 15.73 15.40 -8.29
C ARG A 477 16.64 15.16 -9.49
N ILE A 478 17.84 14.73 -9.20
CA ILE A 478 18.80 14.25 -10.19
C ILE A 478 19.21 12.82 -9.80
N ASP A 479 19.10 11.91 -10.75
CA ASP A 479 19.46 10.52 -10.59
C ASP A 479 20.60 10.13 -11.51
N TRP A 480 21.51 9.30 -11.00
CA TRP A 480 22.57 8.61 -11.73
C TRP A 480 22.30 7.12 -11.70
N PHE A 481 21.77 6.62 -12.80
CA PHE A 481 21.48 5.21 -12.97
C PHE A 481 22.54 4.55 -13.84
N ARG A 482 23.00 3.34 -13.46
CA ARG A 482 23.93 2.56 -14.27
C ARG A 482 23.78 1.06 -14.06
N ASN A 483 23.96 0.31 -15.15
CA ASN A 483 24.20 -1.12 -15.14
C ASN A 483 25.69 -1.38 -15.33
N PHE A 484 26.24 -2.34 -14.60
CA PHE A 484 27.66 -2.68 -14.67
C PHE A 484 27.89 -4.16 -14.30
N ASN A 485 29.02 -4.71 -14.73
CA ASN A 485 29.39 -6.11 -14.53
C ASN A 485 28.35 -7.09 -15.07
N SER A 486 27.60 -6.69 -16.10
CA SER A 486 26.60 -7.55 -16.73
C SER A 486 27.28 -8.58 -17.62
N SER A 487 26.82 -9.82 -17.59
CA SER A 487 27.29 -10.90 -18.47
C SER A 487 26.16 -11.89 -18.71
N LEU A 488 26.06 -12.39 -19.92
CA LEU A 488 25.13 -13.45 -20.32
C LEU A 488 25.89 -14.51 -21.11
N GLY A 489 26.03 -15.69 -20.51
CA GLY A 489 26.66 -16.84 -21.13
C GLY A 489 25.67 -17.99 -21.29
N GLN A 490 25.82 -18.76 -22.37
CA GLN A 490 25.03 -19.95 -22.65
C GLN A 490 25.93 -21.15 -22.87
N TRP A 491 25.67 -22.24 -22.17
CA TRP A 491 26.29 -23.55 -22.37
C TRP A 491 25.38 -24.43 -23.22
N ASN A 492 25.88 -24.89 -24.36
CA ASN A 492 25.13 -25.71 -25.31
C ASN A 492 25.37 -27.23 -25.16
N GLY A 493 26.04 -27.67 -24.10
CA GLY A 493 26.46 -29.05 -23.87
C GLY A 493 27.90 -29.34 -24.30
N ILE A 494 28.55 -28.43 -25.02
CA ILE A 494 29.92 -28.60 -25.56
C ILE A 494 30.80 -27.43 -25.09
N GLU A 495 30.34 -26.20 -25.29
CA GLU A 495 31.10 -24.99 -24.99
C GLU A 495 30.23 -23.87 -24.46
N TRP A 496 30.87 -22.93 -23.75
CA TRP A 496 30.24 -21.66 -23.36
C TRP A 496 30.31 -20.67 -24.52
N THR A 497 29.18 -20.20 -24.95
CA THR A 497 29.06 -19.07 -25.88
C THR A 497 28.62 -17.82 -25.07
N SER A 498 29.37 -16.73 -25.24
CA SER A 498 28.92 -15.44 -24.70
C SER A 498 27.84 -14.90 -25.64
N VAL A 499 26.62 -14.76 -25.14
CA VAL A 499 25.50 -14.16 -25.89
C VAL A 499 25.68 -12.65 -25.95
N VAL A 500 26.36 -12.06 -24.95
CA VAL A 500 26.67 -10.63 -24.87
C VAL A 500 28.13 -10.49 -24.44
N ASN A 501 29.02 -10.25 -25.37
CA ASN A 501 30.47 -10.15 -25.13
C ASN A 501 30.91 -8.87 -24.43
N GLN A 502 30.12 -7.85 -24.46
CA GLN A 502 30.21 -6.65 -23.60
C GLN A 502 28.78 -6.14 -23.42
N PRO A 503 28.19 -6.31 -22.22
CA PRO A 503 26.97 -5.61 -21.93
C PRO A 503 27.31 -4.14 -22.05
N THR A 504 26.53 -3.43 -22.85
CA THR A 504 26.58 -1.98 -22.91
C THR A 504 26.46 -1.50 -21.46
N GLN A 505 27.54 -0.90 -20.91
CA GLN A 505 27.44 -0.21 -19.64
C GLN A 505 26.45 0.91 -19.84
N PHE A 506 25.18 0.62 -19.52
CA PHE A 506 24.15 1.62 -19.60
C PHE A 506 24.33 2.57 -18.43
N SER A 507 24.58 3.83 -18.73
CA SER A 507 24.64 4.90 -17.75
C SER A 507 23.75 6.03 -18.21
N GLN A 508 22.88 6.50 -17.33
CA GLN A 508 21.96 7.56 -17.61
C GLN A 508 21.89 8.53 -16.42
N GLN A 509 21.90 9.82 -16.73
CA GLN A 509 21.56 10.88 -15.80
C GLN A 509 20.14 11.38 -16.11
N VAL A 510 19.33 11.55 -15.07
CA VAL A 510 17.93 11.89 -15.19
C VAL A 510 17.61 13.07 -14.29
N PHE A 511 16.84 14.04 -14.80
CA PHE A 511 16.37 15.19 -14.04
C PHE A 511 14.85 15.23 -14.04
N ASP A 512 14.26 15.22 -12.83
CA ASP A 512 12.83 15.15 -12.61
C ASP A 512 12.36 16.30 -11.70
N PRO A 513 11.90 17.43 -12.29
CA PRO A 513 11.31 18.53 -11.56
C PRO A 513 9.81 18.31 -11.34
N ARG A 514 9.29 18.93 -10.28
CA ARG A 514 7.88 19.07 -9.99
C ARG A 514 7.55 20.44 -9.46
N MET A 515 6.37 20.95 -9.80
CA MET A 515 5.78 22.14 -9.20
C MET A 515 4.31 21.87 -8.88
N GLY A 516 3.86 22.44 -7.78
CA GLY A 516 2.47 22.31 -7.37
C GLY A 516 1.98 23.57 -6.66
N VAL A 517 0.69 23.85 -6.79
CA VAL A 517 0.01 24.92 -6.09
C VAL A 517 -1.35 24.43 -5.61
N SER A 518 -1.70 24.74 -4.38
CA SER A 518 -3.04 24.58 -3.84
C SER A 518 -3.50 25.89 -3.21
N ARG A 519 -4.80 26.18 -3.32
CA ARG A 519 -5.43 27.32 -2.67
C ARG A 519 -6.72 26.88 -2.02
N THR A 520 -6.81 27.06 -0.71
CA THR A 520 -8.09 26.93 0.02
C THR A 520 -8.91 28.21 -0.10
N PHE A 521 -10.23 28.06 -0.23
CA PHE A 521 -11.18 29.16 -0.28
C PHE A 521 -12.52 28.73 0.35
N LEU A 522 -13.33 29.69 0.77
CA LEU A 522 -14.62 29.43 1.42
C LEU A 522 -14.55 28.38 2.55
N THR A 523 -13.45 28.35 3.29
CA THR A 523 -13.14 27.46 4.44
C THR A 523 -13.15 25.95 4.18
N HIS A 524 -13.90 25.47 3.19
CA HIS A 524 -14.16 24.06 2.93
C HIS A 524 -13.79 23.61 1.50
N TRP A 525 -13.24 24.50 0.67
CA TRP A 525 -12.91 24.21 -0.71
C TRP A 525 -11.44 24.48 -0.98
N ALA A 526 -10.83 23.64 -1.79
CA ALA A 526 -9.49 23.85 -2.30
C ALA A 526 -9.45 23.54 -3.80
N VAL A 527 -8.71 24.36 -4.55
CA VAL A 527 -8.32 24.11 -5.93
C VAL A 527 -6.83 23.86 -5.98
N SER A 528 -6.40 22.87 -6.76
CA SER A 528 -4.99 22.52 -6.89
C SER A 528 -4.59 22.32 -8.35
N ALA A 529 -3.31 22.54 -8.63
CA ALA A 529 -2.68 22.20 -9.89
C ALA A 529 -1.24 21.75 -9.64
N SER A 530 -0.76 20.75 -10.36
CA SER A 530 0.63 20.30 -10.31
C SER A 530 1.10 19.81 -11.67
N GLY A 531 2.41 19.93 -11.93
CA GLY A 531 3.07 19.40 -13.11
C GLY A 531 4.37 18.72 -12.70
N PHE A 532 4.73 17.62 -13.38
CA PHE A 532 5.87 16.79 -13.01
C PHE A 532 6.56 16.14 -14.21
N ARG A 533 7.80 15.75 -13.99
CA ARG A 533 8.49 14.71 -14.74
C ARG A 533 8.78 13.52 -13.85
N ALA A 534 8.86 12.33 -14.46
CA ALA A 534 9.18 11.10 -13.76
C ALA A 534 9.84 10.11 -14.70
N PHE A 535 10.52 9.10 -14.16
CA PHE A 535 11.17 8.07 -14.96
C PHE A 535 11.04 6.68 -14.34
N ARG A 536 11.29 5.66 -15.18
CA ARG A 536 11.53 4.30 -14.76
C ARG A 536 12.68 3.71 -15.57
N ALA A 537 13.69 3.22 -14.89
CA ALA A 537 14.78 2.48 -15.49
C ALA A 537 14.31 1.07 -15.91
N PRO A 538 14.85 0.48 -16.99
CA PRO A 538 14.57 -0.91 -17.33
C PRO A 538 15.13 -1.84 -16.26
N SER A 539 14.36 -2.87 -15.90
CA SER A 539 14.79 -3.87 -14.93
C SER A 539 15.75 -4.89 -15.54
N PRO A 540 16.59 -5.60 -14.75
CA PRO A 540 17.44 -6.70 -15.26
C PRO A 540 16.63 -7.78 -15.99
N ASN A 541 15.43 -8.08 -15.49
CA ASN A 541 14.52 -9.02 -16.15
C ASN A 541 14.09 -8.55 -17.57
N GLU A 542 13.84 -7.25 -17.76
CA GLU A 542 13.47 -6.68 -19.06
C GLU A 542 14.66 -6.68 -20.04
N LEU A 543 15.85 -6.41 -19.54
CA LEU A 543 17.05 -6.32 -20.34
C LEU A 543 17.59 -7.68 -20.78
N TYR A 544 17.53 -8.69 -19.92
CA TYR A 544 18.36 -9.89 -20.13
C TYR A 544 17.61 -11.21 -20.10
N ARG A 545 16.39 -11.27 -19.52
CA ARG A 545 15.70 -12.54 -19.32
C ARG A 545 14.62 -12.79 -20.37
N THR A 546 14.62 -13.99 -20.96
CA THR A 546 13.48 -14.51 -21.70
C THR A 546 12.41 -14.98 -20.72
N THR A 547 11.18 -14.50 -20.88
CA THR A 547 10.05 -14.92 -20.06
C THR A 547 9.03 -15.68 -20.89
N GLN A 548 8.37 -16.67 -20.29
CA GLN A 548 7.28 -17.40 -20.92
C GLN A 548 6.07 -17.38 -19.98
N VAL A 549 4.92 -17.05 -20.51
CA VAL A 549 3.64 -17.13 -19.82
C VAL A 549 2.67 -17.87 -20.74
N GLY A 550 2.30 -19.09 -20.33
CA GLY A 550 1.53 -19.96 -21.22
C GLY A 550 2.24 -20.18 -22.55
N ASN A 551 1.56 -19.91 -23.67
CA ASN A 551 2.11 -20.04 -25.02
C ASN A 551 2.75 -18.74 -25.56
N MET A 552 3.06 -17.76 -24.70
CA MET A 552 3.73 -16.52 -25.09
C MET A 552 5.18 -16.51 -24.60
N LEU A 553 6.12 -16.38 -25.51
CA LEU A 553 7.56 -16.29 -25.25
C LEU A 553 8.04 -14.87 -25.53
N THR A 554 8.39 -14.13 -24.48
CA THR A 554 8.90 -12.76 -24.61
C THR A 554 10.42 -12.75 -24.52
N LYS A 555 11.07 -12.28 -25.59
CA LYS A 555 12.52 -12.11 -25.65
C LYS A 555 12.95 -10.83 -24.94
N PRO A 556 14.14 -10.81 -24.29
CA PRO A 556 14.73 -9.61 -23.72
C PRO A 556 15.22 -8.65 -24.80
N ASN A 557 15.52 -7.41 -24.39
CA ASN A 557 16.15 -6.43 -25.26
C ASN A 557 17.21 -5.64 -24.48
N PHE A 558 18.46 -5.81 -24.85
CA PHE A 558 19.61 -5.17 -24.19
C PHE A 558 19.71 -3.67 -24.45
N ASN A 559 18.97 -3.14 -25.42
CA ASN A 559 19.00 -1.75 -25.86
C ASN A 559 17.85 -0.90 -25.29
N LEU A 560 17.12 -1.42 -24.28
CA LEU A 560 16.04 -0.66 -23.67
C LEU A 560 16.54 0.62 -23.01
N LEU A 561 15.83 1.71 -23.26
CA LEU A 561 16.04 3.01 -22.64
C LEU A 561 15.00 3.22 -21.53
N SER A 562 15.35 4.08 -20.57
CA SER A 562 14.40 4.44 -19.50
C SER A 562 13.12 5.06 -20.04
N GLU A 563 12.00 4.72 -19.47
CA GLU A 563 10.71 5.39 -19.68
C GLU A 563 10.78 6.81 -19.09
N ARG A 564 10.19 7.78 -19.79
CA ARG A 564 10.15 9.19 -19.37
C ARG A 564 8.72 9.71 -19.39
N ALA A 565 8.19 9.99 -18.21
CA ALA A 565 6.87 10.58 -18.10
C ALA A 565 6.92 12.08 -17.93
N THR A 566 5.92 12.75 -18.49
CA THR A 566 5.59 14.15 -18.23
C THR A 566 4.09 14.23 -18.03
N GLY A 567 3.66 14.86 -16.96
CA GLY A 567 2.23 14.95 -16.66
C GLY A 567 1.87 16.20 -15.89
N TRP A 568 0.57 16.46 -15.86
CA TRP A 568 -0.02 17.49 -15.01
C TRP A 568 -1.39 17.04 -14.51
N GLU A 569 -1.79 17.64 -13.42
CA GLU A 569 -3.06 17.37 -12.76
C GLU A 569 -3.64 18.67 -12.23
N THR A 570 -4.96 18.82 -12.28
CA THR A 570 -5.70 19.87 -11.59
C THR A 570 -6.83 19.24 -10.79
N GLY A 571 -7.10 19.77 -9.60
CA GLY A 571 -8.05 19.21 -8.67
C GLY A 571 -8.94 20.24 -8.00
N LEU A 572 -10.13 19.80 -7.64
CA LEU A 572 -11.06 20.49 -6.77
C LEU A 572 -11.40 19.58 -5.60
N ALA A 573 -11.14 20.02 -4.39
CA ALA A 573 -11.44 19.29 -3.16
C ALA A 573 -12.40 20.08 -2.28
N SER A 574 -13.24 19.37 -1.55
CA SER A 574 -14.09 19.96 -0.52
C SER A 574 -14.12 19.04 0.70
N GLU A 575 -14.00 19.63 1.90
CA GLU A 575 -14.00 18.93 3.17
C GLU A 575 -15.00 19.56 4.13
N TRP A 576 -15.80 18.70 4.75
CA TRP A 576 -16.80 19.06 5.75
C TRP A 576 -16.63 18.17 6.98
N ARG A 577 -17.25 18.52 8.09
CA ARG A 577 -17.20 17.71 9.31
C ARG A 577 -17.67 16.26 9.16
N TRP A 578 -18.40 15.94 8.09
CA TRP A 578 -18.98 14.61 7.84
C TRP A 578 -18.40 13.93 6.59
N GLY A 579 -17.34 14.49 6.01
CA GLY A 579 -16.65 13.84 4.90
C GLY A 579 -15.93 14.79 3.96
N SER A 580 -15.31 14.19 2.95
CA SER A 580 -14.57 14.89 1.91
C SER A 580 -14.93 14.36 0.53
N VAL A 581 -14.78 15.22 -0.47
CA VAL A 581 -14.90 14.89 -1.89
C VAL A 581 -13.76 15.56 -2.62
N ARG A 582 -13.08 14.81 -3.48
CA ARG A 582 -12.02 15.32 -4.35
C ARG A 582 -12.28 14.88 -5.79
N SER A 583 -12.23 15.81 -6.71
CA SER A 583 -12.25 15.56 -8.15
C SER A 583 -10.95 16.05 -8.76
N SER A 584 -10.40 15.30 -9.71
CA SER A 584 -9.20 15.72 -10.45
C SER A 584 -9.31 15.37 -11.93
N TYR A 585 -8.74 16.24 -12.76
CA TYR A 585 -8.41 15.95 -14.15
C TYR A 585 -6.91 15.74 -14.26
N PHE A 586 -6.49 14.72 -14.99
CA PHE A 586 -5.08 14.38 -15.16
C PHE A 586 -4.74 14.11 -16.63
N LEU A 587 -3.49 14.40 -16.99
CA LEU A 587 -2.87 13.99 -18.24
C LEU A 587 -1.43 13.57 -17.97
N THR A 588 -1.06 12.38 -18.45
CA THR A 588 0.31 11.85 -18.36
C THR A 588 0.70 11.26 -19.70
N GLN A 589 1.82 11.70 -20.23
CA GLN A 589 2.47 11.16 -21.43
C GLN A 589 3.72 10.40 -21.01
N VAL A 590 3.88 9.16 -21.45
CA VAL A 590 5.09 8.38 -21.25
C VAL A 590 5.77 8.19 -22.60
N ASN A 591 6.96 8.72 -22.74
CA ASN A 591 7.82 8.52 -23.89
C ASN A 591 8.67 7.28 -23.66
N ARG A 592 8.85 6.50 -24.72
CA ARG A 592 9.62 5.25 -24.72
C ARG A 592 9.10 4.25 -23.66
N PRO A 593 7.76 4.05 -23.52
CA PRO A 593 7.26 3.03 -22.61
C PRO A 593 7.79 1.66 -23.03
N ILE A 594 8.20 0.84 -22.07
CA ILE A 594 8.64 -0.52 -22.30
C ILE A 594 7.40 -1.41 -22.36
N ALA A 595 7.24 -2.14 -23.46
CA ALA A 595 6.15 -3.11 -23.66
C ALA A 595 6.65 -4.36 -24.36
N ALA A 596 5.91 -5.46 -24.25
CA ALA A 596 6.12 -6.66 -25.04
C ALA A 596 5.31 -6.52 -26.32
N LEU A 597 5.98 -6.46 -27.47
CA LEU A 597 5.37 -6.42 -28.80
C LEU A 597 5.34 -7.81 -29.40
N THR A 598 4.23 -8.18 -29.98
CA THR A 598 4.05 -9.42 -30.73
C THR A 598 4.84 -9.34 -32.03
N LEU A 599 5.84 -10.21 -32.18
CA LEU A 599 6.65 -10.33 -33.40
C LEU A 599 6.01 -11.29 -34.40
N ASP A 600 5.53 -12.44 -33.90
CA ASP A 600 4.91 -13.47 -34.70
C ASP A 600 3.74 -14.11 -33.94
N PRO A 601 2.50 -13.72 -34.27
CA PRO A 601 1.31 -14.28 -33.66
C PRO A 601 0.98 -15.71 -34.10
N SER A 602 1.61 -16.18 -35.18
CA SER A 602 1.38 -17.53 -35.75
C SER A 602 2.34 -18.58 -35.20
N SER A 603 3.41 -18.17 -34.53
CA SER A 603 4.37 -19.10 -33.93
C SER A 603 3.82 -19.80 -32.68
N SER A 604 4.32 -20.98 -32.39
CA SER A 604 4.02 -21.68 -31.14
C SER A 604 5.32 -22.08 -30.43
N PRO A 605 5.63 -21.39 -29.30
CA PRO A 605 4.91 -20.31 -28.64
C PRO A 605 4.85 -19.00 -29.46
N ILE A 606 3.85 -18.17 -29.22
CA ILE A 606 3.73 -16.82 -29.79
C ILE A 606 4.94 -16.02 -29.35
N LEU A 607 5.65 -15.45 -30.33
CA LEU A 607 6.91 -14.76 -30.09
C LEU A 607 6.68 -13.26 -29.87
N LEU A 608 7.13 -12.76 -28.73
CA LEU A 608 7.15 -11.34 -28.37
C LEU A 608 8.59 -10.88 -28.11
N MET A 609 8.81 -9.58 -28.19
CA MET A 609 10.06 -8.94 -27.75
C MET A 609 9.75 -7.67 -26.97
N ARG A 610 10.55 -7.38 -25.95
CA ARG A 610 10.46 -6.12 -25.22
C ARG A 610 11.04 -4.99 -26.04
N GLU A 611 10.28 -3.94 -26.24
CA GLU A 611 10.70 -2.75 -26.98
C GLU A 611 10.24 -1.46 -26.29
N ASN A 612 10.98 -0.37 -26.56
CA ASN A 612 10.50 0.96 -26.24
C ASN A 612 9.52 1.39 -27.34
N LEU A 613 8.25 1.52 -27.02
CA LEU A 613 7.25 2.14 -27.88
C LEU A 613 7.56 3.64 -28.08
N GLY A 614 6.89 4.29 -29.03
CA GLY A 614 7.06 5.72 -29.27
C GLY A 614 6.57 6.57 -28.08
N GLN A 615 5.25 6.55 -27.85
CA GLN A 615 4.62 7.30 -26.73
C GLN A 615 3.26 6.72 -26.42
N ILE A 616 2.93 6.67 -25.15
CA ILE A 616 1.58 6.46 -24.66
C ILE A 616 1.08 7.71 -23.93
N GLU A 617 -0.23 7.94 -23.98
CA GLU A 617 -0.91 9.02 -23.26
C GLU A 617 -2.09 8.45 -22.48
N SER A 618 -2.17 8.82 -21.21
CA SER A 618 -3.36 8.61 -20.39
C SER A 618 -3.89 9.95 -19.90
N ARG A 619 -5.18 10.21 -20.15
CA ARG A 619 -5.89 11.40 -19.67
C ARG A 619 -7.26 11.02 -19.15
N GLY A 620 -7.73 11.75 -18.17
CA GLY A 620 -9.01 11.39 -17.57
C GLY A 620 -9.42 12.22 -16.39
N VAL A 621 -10.50 11.76 -15.78
CA VAL A 621 -11.02 12.34 -14.54
C VAL A 621 -11.06 11.28 -13.45
N ALA A 622 -10.82 11.69 -12.22
CA ALA A 622 -11.00 10.87 -11.04
C ALA A 622 -11.86 11.63 -10.02
N LEU A 623 -12.73 10.90 -9.35
CA LEU A 623 -13.57 11.37 -8.25
C LEU A 623 -13.34 10.42 -7.08
N ASP A 624 -12.99 10.95 -5.93
CA ASP A 624 -12.89 10.22 -4.67
C ASP A 624 -13.79 10.89 -3.64
N PHE A 625 -14.42 10.09 -2.79
CA PHE A 625 -15.22 10.60 -1.68
C PHE A 625 -15.05 9.72 -0.43
N GLU A 626 -15.15 10.35 0.73
CA GLU A 626 -15.23 9.74 2.06
C GLU A 626 -16.31 10.48 2.84
N LEU A 627 -17.31 9.75 3.29
CA LEU A 627 -18.47 10.32 3.95
C LEU A 627 -18.74 9.55 5.25
N ALA A 628 -18.96 10.26 6.34
CA ALA A 628 -19.45 9.71 7.59
C ALA A 628 -20.66 10.54 8.09
N PRO A 629 -21.82 10.44 7.43
CA PRO A 629 -22.98 11.27 7.75
C PRO A 629 -23.53 11.00 9.15
N ARG A 630 -23.19 9.85 9.73
CA ARG A 630 -23.47 9.46 11.12
C ARG A 630 -22.27 8.72 11.69
N HIS A 631 -22.08 8.78 13.02
CA HIS A 631 -21.01 8.03 13.73
C HIS A 631 -21.07 6.51 13.53
N TRP A 632 -22.18 5.97 13.06
CA TRP A 632 -22.38 4.54 12.82
C TRP A 632 -22.42 4.17 11.32
N LEU A 633 -22.31 5.12 10.41
CA LEU A 633 -22.39 4.90 8.97
C LEU A 633 -21.29 5.69 8.26
N ALA A 634 -20.44 4.97 7.55
CA ALA A 634 -19.43 5.52 6.66
C ALA A 634 -19.63 4.99 5.25
N ALA A 635 -19.30 5.80 4.26
CA ALA A 635 -19.27 5.44 2.85
C ALA A 635 -18.02 6.02 2.22
N ASP A 636 -17.26 5.20 1.50
CA ASP A 636 -16.11 5.66 0.73
C ASP A 636 -16.08 4.99 -0.63
N GLY A 637 -15.40 5.62 -1.57
CA GLY A 637 -15.31 5.11 -2.92
C GLY A 637 -14.95 6.19 -3.92
N GLY A 638 -15.26 5.91 -5.19
CA GLY A 638 -15.08 6.88 -6.24
C GLY A 638 -15.20 6.30 -7.64
N TYR A 639 -14.82 7.12 -8.61
CA TYR A 639 -14.88 6.81 -10.02
C TYR A 639 -13.65 7.31 -10.74
N GLN A 640 -13.15 6.55 -11.70
CA GLN A 640 -12.12 6.98 -12.63
C GLN A 640 -12.52 6.68 -14.05
N TYR A 641 -12.42 7.70 -14.90
CA TYR A 641 -12.35 7.56 -16.34
C TYR A 641 -10.92 7.79 -16.80
N ALA A 642 -10.36 6.85 -17.58
CA ALA A 642 -9.01 6.96 -18.14
C ALA A 642 -9.04 6.62 -19.64
N HIS A 643 -8.72 7.59 -20.48
CA HIS A 643 -8.49 7.36 -21.91
C HIS A 643 -6.99 7.17 -22.13
N ALA A 644 -6.58 5.90 -22.24
CA ALA A 644 -5.19 5.50 -22.34
C ALA A 644 -4.93 4.84 -23.70
N THR A 645 -4.07 5.47 -24.52
CA THR A 645 -3.79 5.02 -25.90
C THR A 645 -2.34 5.24 -26.29
N VAL A 646 -1.91 4.50 -27.30
CA VAL A 646 -0.63 4.74 -28.00
C VAL A 646 -0.79 5.95 -28.90
N THR A 647 -0.02 7.02 -28.65
CA THR A 647 -0.09 8.27 -29.41
C THR A 647 1.06 8.44 -30.41
N ARG A 648 2.13 7.66 -30.26
CA ARG A 648 3.22 7.52 -31.24
C ARG A 648 3.65 6.06 -31.26
N GLY A 649 3.60 5.44 -32.41
CA GLY A 649 3.95 4.04 -32.62
C GLY A 649 3.96 3.73 -34.12
N ARG A 650 4.27 2.48 -34.48
CA ARG A 650 4.29 2.04 -35.88
C ARG A 650 3.01 1.29 -36.25
N GLN A 651 2.73 0.17 -35.58
CA GLN A 651 1.61 -0.73 -35.89
C GLN A 651 0.45 -0.58 -34.90
N ASP A 652 0.72 -0.02 -33.74
CA ASP A 652 -0.15 0.07 -32.56
C ASP A 652 -0.75 1.47 -32.33
N LEU A 653 -0.54 2.41 -33.27
CA LEU A 653 -1.02 3.79 -33.15
C LEU A 653 -2.55 3.85 -32.99
N GLY A 654 -2.99 4.47 -31.90
CA GLY A 654 -4.42 4.61 -31.54
C GLY A 654 -4.97 3.45 -30.74
N ASN A 655 -4.22 2.35 -30.58
CA ASN A 655 -4.64 1.22 -29.75
C ASN A 655 -4.75 1.62 -28.28
N TRP A 656 -5.69 0.98 -27.59
CA TRP A 656 -5.79 1.11 -26.14
C TRP A 656 -4.62 0.40 -25.47
N ILE A 657 -4.14 0.98 -24.40
CA ILE A 657 -3.15 0.32 -23.57
C ILE A 657 -3.76 -0.97 -23.00
N PRO A 658 -3.11 -2.13 -23.16
CA PRO A 658 -3.58 -3.38 -22.60
C PRO A 658 -3.79 -3.30 -21.09
N GLU A 659 -4.73 -4.08 -20.58
CA GLU A 659 -5.05 -4.20 -19.16
C GLU A 659 -5.51 -2.90 -18.48
N VAL A 660 -5.97 -1.91 -19.26
CA VAL A 660 -6.50 -0.64 -18.76
C VAL A 660 -7.99 -0.51 -19.05
N ALA A 661 -8.79 -0.60 -18.00
CA ALA A 661 -10.22 -0.30 -18.10
C ALA A 661 -10.46 1.21 -18.18
N ARG A 662 -11.27 1.68 -19.16
CA ARG A 662 -11.61 3.10 -19.29
C ARG A 662 -12.42 3.64 -18.12
N ASN A 663 -13.33 2.82 -17.58
CA ASN A 663 -14.23 3.20 -16.51
C ASN A 663 -14.03 2.26 -15.32
N MET A 664 -13.82 2.81 -14.16
CA MET A 664 -13.75 2.06 -12.90
C MET A 664 -14.50 2.81 -11.83
N ALA A 665 -15.28 2.09 -11.03
CA ALA A 665 -15.97 2.64 -9.88
C ALA A 665 -15.88 1.68 -8.69
N THR A 666 -15.80 2.24 -7.51
CA THR A 666 -15.85 1.51 -6.24
C THR A 666 -16.80 2.21 -5.28
N LEU A 667 -17.50 1.43 -4.48
CA LEU A 667 -18.33 1.92 -3.38
C LEU A 667 -18.24 0.96 -2.21
N ASN A 668 -17.81 1.47 -1.07
CA ASN A 668 -17.75 0.77 0.20
C ASN A 668 -18.72 1.43 1.16
N LEU A 669 -19.62 0.65 1.73
CA LEU A 669 -20.57 1.09 2.75
C LEU A 669 -20.27 0.35 4.04
N ARG A 670 -20.03 1.06 5.14
CA ARG A 670 -19.72 0.48 6.44
C ARG A 670 -20.71 0.99 7.48
N ALA A 671 -21.39 0.05 8.12
CA ALA A 671 -22.26 0.32 9.24
C ALA A 671 -21.67 -0.32 10.50
N PHE A 672 -21.57 0.46 11.56
CA PHE A 672 -21.03 0.01 12.84
C PHE A 672 -22.04 0.29 13.98
N ARG A 673 -22.28 -0.71 14.81
CA ARG A 673 -23.08 -0.60 16.04
C ARG A 673 -22.36 -1.30 17.19
N PRO A 674 -22.08 -0.62 18.33
CA PRO A 674 -21.25 -1.16 19.44
C PRO A 674 -21.70 -2.51 20.01
N ARG A 675 -22.95 -2.91 19.83
CA ARG A 675 -23.48 -4.19 20.33
C ARG A 675 -23.82 -5.21 19.22
N LEU A 676 -23.85 -4.77 17.98
CA LEU A 676 -24.19 -5.61 16.84
C LEU A 676 -22.95 -5.95 15.99
N GLY A 677 -21.89 -5.13 16.08
CA GLY A 677 -20.68 -5.29 15.28
C GLY A 677 -20.66 -4.40 14.03
N THR A 678 -19.88 -4.83 13.04
CA THR A 678 -19.66 -4.10 11.78
C THR A 678 -20.26 -4.89 10.61
N LEU A 679 -20.92 -4.18 9.70
CA LEU A 679 -21.29 -4.67 8.38
C LEU A 679 -20.63 -3.79 7.33
N SER A 680 -19.83 -4.36 6.45
CA SER A 680 -19.23 -3.72 5.29
C SER A 680 -19.74 -4.34 4.00
N LEU A 681 -20.23 -3.53 3.09
CA LEU A 681 -20.68 -3.92 1.75
C LEU A 681 -19.78 -3.21 0.74
N GLN A 682 -19.22 -3.96 -0.18
CA GLN A 682 -18.19 -3.48 -1.10
C GLN A 682 -18.61 -3.81 -2.53
N SER A 683 -18.53 -2.84 -3.41
CA SER A 683 -18.82 -3.05 -4.82
C SER A 683 -17.72 -2.48 -5.70
N ARG A 684 -17.42 -3.19 -6.77
CA ARG A 684 -16.44 -2.79 -7.77
C ARG A 684 -17.00 -2.99 -9.18
N ILE A 685 -16.92 -1.94 -9.98
CA ILE A 685 -17.27 -1.93 -11.39
C ILE A 685 -15.99 -1.69 -12.17
N SER A 686 -15.71 -2.52 -13.16
CA SER A 686 -14.64 -2.31 -14.14
C SER A 686 -15.23 -2.40 -15.54
N GLY A 687 -14.92 -1.43 -16.38
CA GLY A 687 -15.28 -1.44 -17.79
C GLY A 687 -14.49 -2.49 -18.59
N ARG A 688 -14.81 -2.56 -19.88
CA ARG A 688 -14.04 -3.39 -20.81
C ARG A 688 -12.62 -2.90 -20.99
N GLN A 689 -11.70 -3.82 -21.29
CA GLN A 689 -10.29 -3.57 -21.62
C GLN A 689 -9.82 -4.59 -22.63
N TYR A 690 -8.61 -4.46 -23.16
CA TYR A 690 -7.98 -5.45 -24.03
C TYR A 690 -6.86 -6.18 -23.28
N ASP A 691 -6.67 -7.47 -23.61
CA ASP A 691 -5.63 -8.32 -23.05
C ASP A 691 -4.28 -8.15 -23.79
N ASP A 692 -4.31 -7.71 -25.05
CA ASP A 692 -3.18 -7.66 -25.97
C ASP A 692 -2.95 -6.27 -26.57
N ASP A 693 -1.73 -6.07 -27.09
CA ASP A 693 -1.26 -4.84 -27.75
C ASP A 693 -1.96 -4.55 -29.08
N ALA A 694 -2.39 -5.59 -29.79
CA ALA A 694 -3.13 -5.46 -31.05
C ALA A 694 -4.62 -5.09 -30.85
N ASN A 695 -5.12 -5.11 -29.61
CA ASN A 695 -6.53 -4.93 -29.26
C ASN A 695 -7.47 -5.97 -29.91
N ALA A 696 -6.97 -7.19 -30.10
CA ALA A 696 -7.73 -8.30 -30.69
C ALA A 696 -8.60 -9.02 -29.63
N TYR A 697 -8.12 -9.11 -28.39
CA TYR A 697 -8.74 -9.87 -27.32
C TYR A 697 -9.43 -8.96 -26.29
N LEU A 698 -10.74 -8.76 -26.49
CA LEU A 698 -11.54 -7.94 -25.58
C LEU A 698 -11.91 -8.70 -24.31
N LEU A 699 -11.55 -8.17 -23.15
CA LEU A 699 -12.04 -8.57 -21.84
C LEU A 699 -13.28 -7.76 -21.47
N HIS A 700 -14.37 -8.45 -21.13
CA HIS A 700 -15.62 -7.80 -20.81
C HIS A 700 -15.56 -7.05 -19.47
N GLY A 701 -16.41 -6.02 -19.33
CA GLY A 701 -16.62 -5.33 -18.07
C GLY A 701 -17.34 -6.22 -17.05
N PHE A 702 -17.16 -5.93 -15.77
CA PHE A 702 -17.78 -6.70 -14.70
C PHE A 702 -18.26 -5.82 -13.55
N PHE A 703 -19.19 -6.39 -12.78
CA PHE A 703 -19.61 -5.93 -11.46
C PHE A 703 -19.31 -7.02 -10.45
N ARG A 704 -18.55 -6.70 -9.39
CA ARG A 704 -18.27 -7.57 -8.26
C ARG A 704 -18.86 -6.98 -7.00
N PHE A 705 -19.44 -7.82 -6.18
CA PHE A 705 -20.02 -7.46 -4.90
C PHE A 705 -19.50 -8.37 -3.79
N ASP A 706 -18.95 -7.77 -2.74
CA ASP A 706 -18.33 -8.44 -1.62
C ASP A 706 -18.96 -7.93 -0.32
N ALA A 707 -18.96 -8.74 0.73
CA ALA A 707 -19.49 -8.37 2.04
C ALA A 707 -18.62 -8.90 3.19
N TYR A 708 -18.51 -8.12 4.24
CA TYR A 708 -17.88 -8.49 5.49
C TYR A 708 -18.81 -8.15 6.64
N ALA A 709 -18.96 -9.07 7.61
CA ALA A 709 -19.71 -8.83 8.83
C ALA A 709 -18.92 -9.32 10.03
N SER A 710 -18.93 -8.54 11.11
CA SER A 710 -18.33 -8.95 12.38
C SER A 710 -19.24 -8.67 13.56
N HIS A 711 -19.06 -9.43 14.63
CA HIS A 711 -19.77 -9.30 15.90
C HIS A 711 -18.82 -9.46 17.08
N ASP A 712 -18.85 -8.50 18.02
CA ASP A 712 -17.97 -8.50 19.18
C ASP A 712 -18.56 -9.36 20.29
N LEU A 713 -17.88 -10.44 20.69
CA LEU A 713 -18.17 -11.26 21.85
C LEU A 713 -17.43 -10.71 23.07
N GLY A 714 -17.99 -9.68 23.70
CA GLY A 714 -17.37 -8.99 24.81
C GLY A 714 -16.28 -7.99 24.33
N ARG A 715 -15.17 -7.90 25.09
CA ARG A 715 -14.12 -6.88 24.83
C ARG A 715 -12.89 -7.41 24.12
N ARG A 716 -12.77 -8.74 23.95
CA ARG A 716 -11.52 -9.38 23.53
C ARG A 716 -11.66 -10.28 22.31
N ILE A 717 -12.86 -10.67 21.98
CA ILE A 717 -13.11 -11.62 20.91
C ILE A 717 -14.09 -11.01 19.92
N GLN A 718 -13.75 -11.02 18.66
CA GLN A 718 -14.62 -10.65 17.56
C GLN A 718 -14.78 -11.87 16.65
N LEU A 719 -16.00 -12.25 16.32
CA LEU A 719 -16.30 -13.20 15.25
C LEU A 719 -16.54 -12.43 13.96
N PHE A 720 -16.13 -12.99 12.82
CA PHE A 720 -16.42 -12.41 11.53
C PHE A 720 -16.74 -13.47 10.47
N ALA A 721 -17.46 -13.01 9.45
CA ALA A 721 -17.69 -13.74 8.21
C ALA A 721 -17.47 -12.78 7.03
N ALA A 722 -16.95 -13.30 5.95
CA ALA A 722 -16.66 -12.55 4.72
C ALA A 722 -17.05 -13.38 3.50
N GLY A 723 -17.51 -12.70 2.46
CA GLY A 723 -17.82 -13.33 1.18
C GLY A 723 -17.40 -12.43 0.04
N GLU A 724 -16.75 -13.01 -0.95
CA GLU A 724 -16.26 -12.33 -2.13
C GLU A 724 -16.97 -12.85 -3.37
N ASN A 725 -17.17 -11.98 -4.37
CA ASN A 725 -17.89 -12.30 -5.61
C ASN A 725 -19.27 -12.96 -5.34
N LEU A 726 -20.07 -12.38 -4.44
CA LEU A 726 -21.31 -12.99 -3.93
C LEU A 726 -22.33 -13.32 -5.01
N PHE A 727 -22.27 -12.65 -6.16
CA PHE A 727 -23.15 -12.93 -7.31
C PHE A 727 -22.57 -13.99 -8.26
N ASP A 728 -21.43 -14.61 -7.90
CA ASP A 728 -20.77 -15.66 -8.67
C ASP A 728 -20.56 -15.31 -10.15
N ARG A 729 -20.06 -14.11 -10.39
CA ARG A 729 -19.83 -13.62 -11.76
C ARG A 729 -18.56 -14.21 -12.34
N ASP A 730 -18.67 -14.75 -13.56
CA ASP A 730 -17.51 -15.08 -14.38
C ASP A 730 -16.83 -13.79 -14.82
N ILE A 731 -15.63 -13.52 -14.26
CA ILE A 731 -14.85 -12.33 -14.56
C ILE A 731 -13.65 -12.76 -15.39
N GLU A 732 -13.60 -12.33 -16.65
CA GLU A 732 -12.47 -12.62 -17.54
C GLU A 732 -11.21 -11.90 -17.06
N VAL A 733 -10.13 -12.66 -16.88
CA VAL A 733 -8.82 -12.19 -16.43
C VAL A 733 -7.85 -12.04 -17.60
N GLY A 734 -7.86 -12.97 -18.51
CA GLY A 734 -7.05 -13.00 -19.73
C GLY A 734 -7.68 -13.85 -20.82
N LYS A 735 -7.25 -13.68 -22.07
CA LYS A 735 -7.69 -14.45 -23.25
C LYS A 735 -6.53 -14.95 -24.09
N THR A 736 -5.32 -14.76 -23.65
CA THR A 736 -4.11 -15.18 -24.38
C THR A 736 -3.26 -16.13 -23.52
N PRO A 737 -3.08 -17.38 -23.94
CA PRO A 737 -3.63 -18.06 -25.14
C PRO A 737 -5.04 -18.61 -24.91
N THR A 738 -5.52 -18.72 -23.68
CA THR A 738 -6.80 -19.26 -23.26
C THR A 738 -7.57 -18.25 -22.44
N THR A 739 -8.88 -18.39 -22.41
CA THR A 739 -9.70 -17.59 -21.49
C THR A 739 -9.48 -18.07 -20.05
N THR A 740 -9.02 -17.14 -19.20
CA THR A 740 -8.88 -17.38 -17.77
C THR A 740 -9.90 -16.53 -17.01
N LEU A 741 -10.41 -17.08 -15.90
CA LEU A 741 -11.41 -16.47 -15.04
C LEU A 741 -10.80 -16.11 -13.68
N ALA A 742 -11.35 -15.07 -13.06
CA ALA A 742 -11.04 -14.69 -11.69
C ALA A 742 -11.67 -15.68 -10.70
N GLN A 743 -11.35 -15.48 -9.42
CA GLN A 743 -11.89 -16.26 -8.32
C GLN A 743 -13.42 -16.29 -8.35
N PRO A 744 -14.04 -17.51 -8.26
CA PRO A 744 -15.48 -17.66 -8.13
C PRO A 744 -16.00 -17.08 -6.82
N ARG A 745 -17.27 -17.30 -6.50
CA ARG A 745 -17.81 -16.96 -5.18
C ARG A 745 -17.12 -17.77 -4.10
N VAL A 746 -16.54 -17.08 -3.10
CA VAL A 746 -15.93 -17.68 -1.91
C VAL A 746 -16.50 -17.07 -0.65
N ALA A 747 -16.50 -17.84 0.42
CA ALA A 747 -16.90 -17.42 1.75
C ALA A 747 -15.94 -17.94 2.79
N ARG A 748 -15.73 -17.18 3.85
CA ARG A 748 -14.91 -17.56 4.99
C ARG A 748 -15.50 -17.03 6.29
N ALA A 749 -15.17 -17.69 7.39
CA ALA A 749 -15.49 -17.25 8.73
C ALA A 749 -14.25 -17.34 9.62
N GLY A 750 -14.22 -16.56 10.66
CA GLY A 750 -13.06 -16.51 11.53
C GLY A 750 -13.32 -15.74 12.82
N PHE A 751 -12.25 -15.56 13.55
CA PHE A 751 -12.25 -14.79 14.79
C PHE A 751 -10.98 -13.97 14.94
N LEU A 752 -11.09 -12.91 15.73
CA LEU A 752 -10.01 -12.06 16.16
C LEU A 752 -9.99 -12.03 17.68
N ILE A 753 -8.83 -12.22 18.29
CA ILE A 753 -8.63 -12.12 19.74
C ILE A 753 -7.65 -10.98 20.01
N GLU A 754 -8.02 -10.06 20.88
CA GLU A 754 -7.18 -8.95 21.34
C GLU A 754 -6.92 -9.05 22.84
N LEU A 755 -5.65 -8.97 23.23
CA LEU A 755 -5.21 -9.00 24.63
C LEU A 755 -4.35 -7.77 24.91
N GLY A 756 -4.61 -7.09 26.03
CA GLY A 756 -3.98 -5.84 26.36
C GLY A 756 -4.87 -4.63 25.94
N GLU A 757 -4.40 -3.44 26.22
CA GLU A 757 -5.01 -2.22 25.71
C GLU A 757 -4.26 -1.81 24.42
N ARG A 758 -4.97 -1.68 23.30
CA ARG A 758 -4.41 -0.91 22.19
C ARG A 758 -4.04 0.45 22.78
N GLY A 759 -2.77 0.86 22.65
CA GLY A 759 -2.38 2.22 23.03
C GLY A 759 -3.34 3.17 22.31
N ARG A 760 -4.28 3.72 23.09
CA ARG A 760 -5.32 4.65 22.62
C ARG A 760 -4.70 5.99 22.35
#